data_831ce3b3e4f6e8344ce04cc2ead9cacc
#
_entry.id   831ce3b3e4f6e8344ce04cc2ead9cacc
#
_cell.length_a   1.000
_cell.length_b   1.000
_cell.length_c   1.000
_cell.angle_alpha   90.00
_cell.angle_beta   90.00
_cell.angle_gamma   90.00
#
_symmetry.space_group_name_H-M   'P 1'
#
loop_
_entity.id
_entity.type
_entity.pdbx_description
1 polymer ?
#
loop_
_entity_poly.entity_id
_entity_poly.type
_entity_poly.pdbx_seq_one_letter_code
_entity_poly.pdbx_strand_id
1 'polypeptide(L)'
;MLESLIRNWLIVLLSGGLLTAHADTPAVAANLDKADVVLRDMANAFAQNDRKKLSQLLPQAKGHLLEPWAAYWELRVRLGDASYAEVKAFLNRYAGTYQEDRLRNDWLLVLGQRQEWSQFEREYALYRMHDDKEVECYANWIDIGHKKLTGTSAQEALIRSNWLAQRQAEDGCTFGVEQLFLSKRVPSLEIWRKSRLMVELNRKQAAKDALRIVSEHSLKGVDDLIANPVRFLNTLAPKLGKESSEWITLGLVRLAATEHEAAAKLIQGPTGQKLQTEQKQWLWGVIGRQAALQLDQQALTYFGLAGPDAQLTDEMLAWKVRSALRADSSPQWHTVESAIKSMSPAAQKDPAWVYWLARADMAKQPKGSPLSSGALTALQAIAGPQGFYEQLAEEELGRKISAPAGPPSPKVQEMMAVKSNPSLQRAMHAIRIGLRADGVREWNYGTGLVDGMGKKGRMAEREKLAAAQWACEQAIWDRCINTSERSTPMDVAQRYPTPFKTQVLDRTKEIGLEAAFVYGLIRQESRFVMDARSSVGATGLMQVMPTTARWVAKKTGQRQFQIEQLNQRDTNIAIGTSYLKMVLDNFQGSMPMAAAAYNAGPSRPRKWRNGPVLEGAIWAECIPFTETRDYVKKVLANTTMYAAVLSGEPQSLKSRLGQVGPHVSSLDTEEVDLP
;
A
#
# COMPACT_ATOMS: atom_id res chain seq x y z
N MET A 1 -25.83 -5.42 -18.83
CA MET A 1 -25.78 -5.91 -17.43
C MET A 1 -24.36 -6.32 -17.01
N LEU A 2 -23.33 -5.69 -17.58
CA LEU A 2 -21.89 -5.93 -17.26
C LEU A 2 -21.14 -4.69 -16.75
N GLU A 3 -21.83 -3.56 -16.61
CA GLU A 3 -21.20 -2.28 -16.25
C GLU A 3 -21.20 -1.94 -14.74
N SER A 4 -21.86 -2.71 -13.91
CA SER A 4 -22.00 -2.35 -12.48
C SER A 4 -20.95 -2.96 -11.54
N LEU A 5 -20.07 -3.85 -12.02
CA LEU A 5 -19.11 -4.60 -11.19
C LEU A 5 -17.66 -4.08 -11.20
N ILE A 6 -17.34 -3.14 -12.08
CA ILE A 6 -15.97 -2.59 -12.19
C ILE A 6 -15.74 -1.35 -11.30
N ARG A 7 -16.77 -0.82 -10.65
CA ARG A 7 -16.75 0.52 -10.05
C ARG A 7 -16.25 0.62 -8.60
N ASN A 8 -15.98 -0.47 -7.89
CA ASN A 8 -15.77 -0.42 -6.43
C ASN A 8 -14.43 -0.95 -5.88
N TRP A 9 -13.38 -1.14 -6.70
CA TRP A 9 -12.15 -1.79 -6.21
C TRP A 9 -10.87 -0.95 -6.29
N LEU A 10 -10.95 0.37 -6.35
CA LEU A 10 -9.77 1.24 -6.51
C LEU A 10 -9.62 2.33 -5.44
N ILE A 11 -10.08 2.10 -4.22
CA ILE A 11 -9.89 3.05 -3.12
C ILE A 11 -9.61 2.29 -1.82
N VAL A 12 -8.41 1.85 -1.59
CA VAL A 12 -7.85 1.72 -0.23
C VAL A 12 -6.33 1.71 -0.30
N LEU A 13 -5.72 2.87 -0.32
CA LEU A 13 -4.41 3.13 0.25
C LEU A 13 -4.31 4.64 0.50
N LEU A 14 -4.20 5.01 1.78
CA LEU A 14 -3.83 6.34 2.26
C LEU A 14 -4.83 7.48 1.95
N SER A 15 -5.95 7.47 2.63
CA SER A 15 -6.65 8.69 3.02
C SER A 15 -7.41 8.40 4.31
N GLY A 16 -7.37 9.31 5.27
CA GLY A 16 -8.26 9.30 6.43
C GLY A 16 -9.73 9.39 5.98
N GLY A 17 -10.25 8.27 5.47
CA GLY A 17 -11.64 8.08 5.11
C GLY A 17 -12.42 7.72 6.35
N LEU A 18 -13.46 8.48 6.63
CA LEU A 18 -14.49 8.27 7.65
C LEU A 18 -14.87 6.78 7.73
N LEU A 19 -14.41 6.12 8.79
CA LEU A 19 -14.92 4.84 9.22
C LEU A 19 -16.29 5.11 9.85
N THR A 20 -17.38 4.75 9.19
CA THR A 20 -18.66 4.57 9.86
C THR A 20 -18.49 3.43 10.86
N ALA A 21 -18.28 3.79 12.11
CA ALA A 21 -18.31 2.88 13.23
C ALA A 21 -19.75 2.37 13.40
N HIS A 22 -20.04 1.17 12.91
CA HIS A 22 -21.16 0.42 13.43
C HIS A 22 -20.67 -0.24 14.73
N ALA A 23 -21.23 0.24 15.82
CA ALA A 23 -21.07 -0.37 17.13
C ALA A 23 -21.61 -1.80 17.06
N ASP A 24 -20.73 -2.76 17.40
CA ASP A 24 -21.01 -3.96 18.18
C ASP A 24 -19.76 -4.84 18.21
N THR A 25 -18.95 -4.64 19.23
CA THR A 25 -17.89 -5.58 19.63
C THR A 25 -18.34 -6.28 20.91
N PRO A 26 -18.79 -7.53 20.86
CA PRO A 26 -19.32 -8.21 22.04
C PRO A 26 -18.29 -8.61 23.10
N ALA A 27 -17.00 -8.57 22.82
CA ALA A 27 -15.97 -9.13 23.71
C ALA A 27 -15.30 -8.14 24.67
N VAL A 28 -15.39 -6.84 24.46
CA VAL A 28 -14.71 -5.81 25.29
C VAL A 28 -15.68 -5.08 26.24
N ALA A 29 -16.97 -5.29 26.06
CA ALA A 29 -18.01 -4.51 26.78
C ALA A 29 -18.22 -4.89 28.27
N ALA A 30 -17.61 -5.96 28.77
CA ALA A 30 -18.01 -6.54 30.07
C ALA A 30 -17.42 -5.86 31.31
N ASN A 31 -16.38 -4.98 31.21
CA ASN A 31 -15.73 -4.36 32.37
C ASN A 31 -15.05 -3.01 32.09
N LEU A 32 -15.69 -2.14 31.30
CA LEU A 32 -15.20 -0.77 31.16
C LEU A 32 -15.65 0.06 32.37
N ASP A 33 -14.74 0.87 32.90
CA ASP A 33 -15.13 1.86 33.88
C ASP A 33 -15.93 3.02 33.24
N LYS A 34 -16.59 3.84 34.04
CA LYS A 34 -17.40 4.95 33.52
C LYS A 34 -16.58 5.97 32.71
N ALA A 35 -15.35 6.17 33.08
CA ALA A 35 -14.45 7.10 32.39
C ALA A 35 -14.03 6.58 31.01
N ASP A 36 -13.75 5.28 30.87
CA ASP A 36 -13.48 4.64 29.58
C ASP A 36 -14.70 4.70 28.63
N VAL A 37 -15.91 4.56 29.16
CA VAL A 37 -17.15 4.72 28.37
C VAL A 37 -17.24 6.13 27.78
N VAL A 38 -16.94 7.17 28.58
CA VAL A 38 -16.91 8.57 28.12
C VAL A 38 -15.94 8.72 26.93
N LEU A 39 -14.75 8.14 27.01
CA LEU A 39 -13.76 8.22 25.91
C LEU A 39 -14.28 7.54 24.63
N ARG A 40 -14.91 6.38 24.73
CA ARG A 40 -15.54 5.71 23.58
C ARG A 40 -16.68 6.54 22.98
N ASP A 41 -17.52 7.14 23.82
CA ASP A 41 -18.59 8.02 23.35
C ASP A 41 -18.05 9.26 22.66
N MET A 42 -16.95 9.83 23.14
CA MET A 42 -16.27 10.95 22.49
C MET A 42 -15.65 10.53 21.14
N ALA A 43 -15.01 9.37 21.04
CA ALA A 43 -14.50 8.87 19.78
C ALA A 43 -15.61 8.64 18.74
N ASN A 44 -16.77 8.11 19.18
CA ASN A 44 -17.95 7.96 18.33
C ASN A 44 -18.51 9.32 17.89
N ALA A 45 -18.60 10.29 18.81
CA ALA A 45 -19.04 11.65 18.50
C ALA A 45 -18.08 12.34 17.52
N PHE A 46 -16.76 12.12 17.65
CA PHE A 46 -15.75 12.60 16.72
C PHE A 46 -15.95 12.03 15.32
N ALA A 47 -16.17 10.71 15.21
CA ALA A 47 -16.42 10.04 13.92
C ALA A 47 -17.69 10.57 13.23
N GLN A 48 -18.69 11.03 14.00
CA GLN A 48 -19.93 11.62 13.52
C GLN A 48 -19.86 13.15 13.34
N ASN A 49 -18.72 13.77 13.62
CA ASN A 49 -18.53 15.23 13.64
C ASN A 49 -19.54 15.96 14.55
N ASP A 50 -19.93 15.32 15.67
CA ASP A 50 -20.88 15.86 16.66
C ASP A 50 -20.17 16.79 17.65
N ARG A 51 -19.99 18.06 17.23
CA ARG A 51 -19.35 19.11 18.02
C ARG A 51 -19.99 19.32 19.39
N LYS A 52 -21.34 19.29 19.45
CA LYS A 52 -22.08 19.53 20.68
C LYS A 52 -21.83 18.44 21.72
N LYS A 53 -21.91 17.19 21.30
CA LYS A 53 -21.65 16.03 22.17
C LYS A 53 -20.21 16.01 22.67
N LEU A 54 -19.24 16.32 21.81
CA LEU A 54 -17.83 16.41 22.19
C LEU A 54 -17.60 17.45 23.28
N SER A 55 -18.12 18.68 23.12
CA SER A 55 -17.99 19.75 24.13
C SER A 55 -18.68 19.42 25.45
N GLN A 56 -19.81 18.69 25.43
CA GLN A 56 -20.51 18.24 26.64
C GLN A 56 -19.75 17.15 27.41
N LEU A 57 -19.07 16.25 26.71
CA LEU A 57 -18.35 15.12 27.30
C LEU A 57 -16.93 15.48 27.76
N LEU A 58 -16.28 16.47 27.14
CA LEU A 58 -14.89 16.83 27.43
C LEU A 58 -14.58 17.06 28.91
N PRO A 59 -15.44 17.77 29.71
CA PRO A 59 -15.18 17.96 31.14
C PRO A 59 -15.12 16.65 31.94
N GLN A 60 -15.82 15.59 31.47
CA GLN A 60 -15.86 14.28 32.11
C GLN A 60 -14.61 13.43 31.81
N ALA A 61 -13.86 13.77 30.76
CA ALA A 61 -12.59 13.12 30.42
C ALA A 61 -11.38 13.71 31.17
N LYS A 62 -11.58 14.77 31.95
CA LYS A 62 -10.50 15.46 32.68
C LYS A 62 -9.83 14.54 33.69
N GLY A 63 -8.50 14.46 33.64
CA GLY A 63 -7.67 13.60 34.50
C GLY A 63 -7.59 12.13 34.03
N HIS A 64 -8.32 11.74 33.00
CA HIS A 64 -8.20 10.41 32.40
C HIS A 64 -6.87 10.26 31.64
N LEU A 65 -6.31 9.05 31.59
CA LEU A 65 -5.08 8.76 30.84
C LEU A 65 -5.15 9.20 29.37
N LEU A 66 -6.34 9.09 28.74
CA LEU A 66 -6.61 9.49 27.36
C LEU A 66 -7.20 10.90 27.23
N GLU A 67 -7.13 11.75 28.26
CA GLU A 67 -7.58 13.15 28.16
C GLU A 67 -6.99 13.90 26.95
N PRO A 68 -5.70 13.71 26.57
CA PRO A 68 -5.16 14.36 25.36
C PRO A 68 -5.92 14.01 24.09
N TRP A 69 -6.42 12.77 23.95
CA TRP A 69 -7.27 12.35 22.84
C TRP A 69 -8.63 13.03 22.87
N ALA A 70 -9.29 13.06 24.02
CA ALA A 70 -10.58 13.73 24.20
C ALA A 70 -10.51 15.22 23.78
N ALA A 71 -9.49 15.92 24.27
CA ALA A 71 -9.27 17.33 23.96
C ALA A 71 -8.91 17.53 22.45
N TYR A 72 -8.12 16.63 21.88
CA TYR A 72 -7.79 16.65 20.45
C TYR A 72 -9.06 16.50 19.59
N TRP A 73 -9.92 15.52 19.86
CA TRP A 73 -11.13 15.30 19.08
C TRP A 73 -12.07 16.51 19.14
N GLU A 74 -12.24 17.10 20.32
CA GLU A 74 -13.10 18.29 20.49
C GLU A 74 -12.58 19.48 19.71
N LEU A 75 -11.30 19.80 19.83
CA LEU A 75 -10.73 20.96 19.16
C LEU A 75 -10.62 20.73 17.63
N ARG A 76 -10.31 19.51 17.21
CA ARG A 76 -10.12 19.17 15.79
C ARG A 76 -11.38 19.38 14.94
N VAL A 77 -12.56 19.02 15.44
CA VAL A 77 -13.83 19.19 14.69
C VAL A 77 -14.23 20.66 14.46
N ARG A 78 -13.65 21.58 15.21
CA ARG A 78 -13.89 23.02 15.09
C ARG A 78 -12.63 23.84 14.79
N LEU A 79 -11.57 23.18 14.38
CA LEU A 79 -10.24 23.81 14.21
C LEU A 79 -10.27 24.96 13.22
N GLY A 80 -11.10 24.85 12.16
CA GLY A 80 -11.29 25.94 11.20
C GLY A 80 -11.91 27.22 11.80
N ASP A 81 -12.63 27.10 12.94
CA ASP A 81 -13.26 28.23 13.64
C ASP A 81 -12.48 28.62 14.90
N ALA A 82 -11.46 27.85 15.30
CA ALA A 82 -10.69 28.07 16.50
C ALA A 82 -9.76 29.30 16.38
N SER A 83 -9.64 30.03 17.50
CA SER A 83 -8.65 31.10 17.60
C SER A 83 -7.23 30.53 17.80
N TYR A 84 -6.22 31.29 17.40
CA TYR A 84 -4.84 30.90 17.66
C TYR A 84 -4.54 30.73 19.16
N ALA A 85 -5.18 31.53 20.02
CA ALA A 85 -5.03 31.43 21.47
C ALA A 85 -5.52 30.06 22.00
N GLU A 86 -6.65 29.55 21.51
CA GLU A 86 -7.17 28.22 21.89
C GLU A 86 -6.26 27.11 21.42
N VAL A 87 -5.82 27.18 20.15
CA VAL A 87 -4.85 26.20 19.60
C VAL A 87 -3.58 26.21 20.43
N LYS A 88 -3.02 27.36 20.72
CA LYS A 88 -1.79 27.49 21.50
C LYS A 88 -1.95 26.99 22.95
N ALA A 89 -3.09 27.23 23.57
CA ALA A 89 -3.40 26.69 24.89
C ALA A 89 -3.39 25.16 24.91
N PHE A 90 -3.96 24.51 23.87
CA PHE A 90 -3.90 23.07 23.70
C PHE A 90 -2.46 22.56 23.49
N LEU A 91 -1.72 23.17 22.55
CA LEU A 91 -0.35 22.78 22.24
C LEU A 91 0.57 22.87 23.46
N ASN A 92 0.40 23.92 24.29
CA ASN A 92 1.16 24.08 25.52
C ASN A 92 0.77 23.05 26.59
N ARG A 93 -0.54 22.79 26.76
CA ARG A 93 -1.06 21.84 27.77
C ARG A 93 -0.59 20.41 27.52
N TYR A 94 -0.60 19.99 26.27
CA TYR A 94 -0.28 18.61 25.87
C TYR A 94 1.10 18.50 25.21
N ALA A 95 2.01 19.43 25.49
CA ALA A 95 3.34 19.47 24.91
C ALA A 95 4.06 18.11 25.02
N GLY A 96 4.70 17.69 23.95
CA GLY A 96 5.43 16.41 23.86
C GLY A 96 4.58 15.18 23.56
N THR A 97 3.24 15.29 23.51
CA THR A 97 2.36 14.16 23.17
C THR A 97 2.18 14.02 21.65
N TYR A 98 1.69 12.87 21.22
CA TYR A 98 1.22 12.65 19.84
C TYR A 98 0.13 13.65 19.44
N GLN A 99 -0.82 13.88 20.33
CA GLN A 99 -1.98 14.74 20.09
C GLN A 99 -1.58 16.20 19.88
N GLU A 100 -0.57 16.66 20.58
CA GLU A 100 -0.01 18.00 20.38
C GLU A 100 0.59 18.13 18.97
N ASP A 101 1.44 17.19 18.58
CA ASP A 101 2.11 17.24 17.28
C ASP A 101 1.11 17.01 16.12
N ARG A 102 0.10 16.14 16.32
CA ARG A 102 -0.97 15.93 15.34
C ARG A 102 -1.87 17.15 15.17
N LEU A 103 -2.25 17.81 16.27
CA LEU A 103 -3.03 19.04 16.15
C LEU A 103 -2.22 20.17 15.52
N ARG A 104 -0.91 20.21 15.77
CA ARG A 104 0.02 21.14 15.08
C ARG A 104 0.04 20.92 13.59
N ASN A 105 0.10 19.66 13.13
CA ASN A 105 -0.04 19.30 11.72
C ASN A 105 -1.36 19.84 11.13
N ASP A 106 -2.47 19.52 11.78
CA ASP A 106 -3.80 19.94 11.31
C ASP A 106 -3.92 21.47 11.27
N TRP A 107 -3.30 22.18 12.23
CA TRP A 107 -3.25 23.63 12.27
C TRP A 107 -2.36 24.22 11.17
N LEU A 108 -1.22 23.60 10.87
CA LEU A 108 -0.35 24.00 9.77
C LEU A 108 -1.07 23.93 8.42
N LEU A 109 -1.90 22.90 8.20
CA LEU A 109 -2.75 22.84 6.99
C LEU A 109 -3.72 24.04 6.92
N VAL A 110 -4.37 24.40 8.04
CA VAL A 110 -5.26 25.57 8.11
C VAL A 110 -4.50 26.86 7.84
N LEU A 111 -3.34 27.03 8.44
CA LEU A 111 -2.49 28.22 8.23
C LEU A 111 -1.99 28.32 6.78
N GLY A 112 -1.59 27.18 6.17
CA GLY A 112 -1.18 27.13 4.77
C GLY A 112 -2.32 27.51 3.82
N GLN A 113 -3.53 26.98 4.02
CA GLN A 113 -4.71 27.35 3.24
C GLN A 113 -5.08 28.84 3.38
N ARG A 114 -4.88 29.41 4.56
CA ARG A 114 -5.10 30.84 4.82
C ARG A 114 -3.92 31.73 4.41
N GLN A 115 -2.81 31.14 4.02
CA GLN A 115 -1.56 31.83 3.69
C GLN A 115 -1.03 32.68 4.86
N GLU A 116 -1.24 32.24 6.10
CA GLU A 116 -0.77 32.88 7.32
C GLU A 116 0.69 32.49 7.62
N TRP A 117 1.61 32.85 6.71
CA TRP A 117 2.98 32.32 6.66
C TRP A 117 3.79 32.55 7.92
N SER A 118 3.69 33.75 8.54
CA SER A 118 4.43 34.06 9.78
C SER A 118 4.03 33.17 10.97
N GLN A 119 2.75 32.74 11.03
CA GLN A 119 2.31 31.79 12.04
C GLN A 119 2.72 30.36 11.66
N PHE A 120 2.60 30.03 10.38
CA PHE A 120 3.02 28.75 9.85
C PHE A 120 4.49 28.45 10.20
N GLU A 121 5.42 29.35 9.94
CA GLU A 121 6.84 29.16 10.21
C GLU A 121 7.12 28.92 11.70
N ARG A 122 6.47 29.69 12.60
CA ARG A 122 6.63 29.49 14.04
C ARG A 122 6.17 28.11 14.49
N GLU A 123 5.04 27.64 13.98
CA GLU A 123 4.50 26.33 14.36
C GLU A 123 5.24 25.17 13.65
N TYR A 124 5.66 25.38 12.40
CA TYR A 124 6.42 24.37 11.66
C TYR A 124 7.78 24.06 12.31
N ALA A 125 8.45 25.06 12.88
CA ALA A 125 9.71 24.86 13.62
C ALA A 125 9.57 23.92 14.83
N LEU A 126 8.35 23.72 15.33
CA LEU A 126 8.03 22.86 16.48
C LEU A 126 7.37 21.54 16.06
N TYR A 127 7.05 21.36 14.77
CA TYR A 127 6.46 20.15 14.21
C TYR A 127 7.49 19.03 14.15
N ARG A 128 7.18 17.85 14.69
CA ARG A 128 8.16 16.76 14.86
C ARG A 128 7.97 15.61 13.88
N MET A 129 6.72 15.27 13.51
CA MET A 129 6.45 14.13 12.64
C MET A 129 6.95 14.33 11.22
N HIS A 130 6.79 15.50 10.63
CA HIS A 130 7.18 15.80 9.25
C HIS A 130 6.70 14.74 8.24
N ASP A 131 5.53 14.16 8.48
CA ASP A 131 4.96 13.07 7.69
C ASP A 131 3.88 13.53 6.72
N ASP A 132 3.45 14.79 6.81
CA ASP A 132 2.44 15.38 5.95
C ASP A 132 3.06 16.11 4.75
N LYS A 133 2.84 15.55 3.57
CA LYS A 133 3.43 16.08 2.32
C LYS A 133 2.91 17.46 1.94
N GLU A 134 1.66 17.81 2.29
CA GLU A 134 1.10 19.13 2.01
C GLU A 134 1.77 20.20 2.90
N VAL A 135 1.93 19.90 4.19
CA VAL A 135 2.67 20.76 5.11
C VAL A 135 4.10 20.97 4.63
N GLU A 136 4.78 19.91 4.19
CA GLU A 136 6.13 19.98 3.62
C GLU A 136 6.18 20.83 2.35
N CYS A 137 5.15 20.74 1.48
CA CYS A 137 5.09 21.58 0.27
C CYS A 137 4.96 23.06 0.62
N TYR A 138 4.11 23.44 1.57
CA TYR A 138 4.01 24.82 2.06
C TYR A 138 5.32 25.31 2.66
N ALA A 139 5.96 24.50 3.54
CA ALA A 139 7.22 24.85 4.17
C ALA A 139 8.34 25.08 3.14
N ASN A 140 8.46 24.19 2.14
CA ASN A 140 9.46 24.33 1.10
C ASN A 140 9.19 25.56 0.19
N TRP A 141 7.92 25.91 -0.05
CA TRP A 141 7.57 27.14 -0.77
C TRP A 141 8.01 28.40 -0.01
N ILE A 142 7.75 28.45 1.30
CA ILE A 142 8.18 29.56 2.15
C ILE A 142 9.72 29.70 2.14
N ASP A 143 10.45 28.60 2.26
CA ASP A 143 11.91 28.54 2.18
C ASP A 143 12.45 29.13 0.86
N ILE A 144 11.80 28.84 -0.27
CA ILE A 144 12.17 29.38 -1.59
C ILE A 144 12.04 30.90 -1.60
N GLY A 145 10.94 31.43 -1.04
CA GLY A 145 10.68 32.87 -0.97
C GLY A 145 11.72 33.62 -0.11
N HIS A 146 12.04 33.09 1.08
CA HIS A 146 12.95 33.72 2.02
C HIS A 146 14.40 33.68 1.58
N LYS A 147 14.87 32.58 1.04
CA LYS A 147 16.26 32.37 0.63
C LYS A 147 16.59 32.93 -0.74
N LYS A 148 15.59 33.50 -1.46
CA LYS A 148 15.72 33.95 -2.86
C LYS A 148 16.51 32.98 -3.73
N LEU A 149 16.21 31.69 -3.60
CA LEU A 149 16.93 30.62 -4.26
C LEU A 149 16.88 30.78 -5.78
N THR A 150 18.04 30.75 -6.41
CA THR A 150 18.19 30.80 -7.87
C THR A 150 18.48 29.39 -8.39
N GLY A 151 17.92 29.06 -9.56
CA GLY A 151 18.05 27.72 -10.15
C GLY A 151 17.11 26.68 -9.53
N THR A 152 17.23 25.42 -9.95
CA THR A 152 16.44 24.31 -9.39
C THR A 152 16.99 23.93 -8.03
N SER A 153 16.25 24.23 -6.97
CA SER A 153 16.65 23.92 -5.60
C SER A 153 16.11 22.54 -5.15
N ALA A 154 16.70 22.01 -4.07
CA ALA A 154 16.20 20.80 -3.44
C ALA A 154 14.72 20.95 -2.99
N GLN A 155 14.34 22.14 -2.54
CA GLN A 155 12.97 22.48 -2.14
C GLN A 155 11.99 22.38 -3.30
N GLU A 156 12.35 22.90 -4.49
CA GLU A 156 11.53 22.75 -5.69
C GLU A 156 11.38 21.29 -6.09
N ALA A 157 12.47 20.54 -6.05
CA ALA A 157 12.44 19.12 -6.37
C ALA A 157 11.51 18.35 -5.41
N LEU A 158 11.49 18.70 -4.12
CA LEU A 158 10.57 18.13 -3.13
C LEU A 158 9.11 18.47 -3.41
N ILE A 159 8.79 19.74 -3.68
CA ILE A 159 7.43 20.17 -4.05
C ILE A 159 6.95 19.38 -5.28
N ARG A 160 7.75 19.36 -6.35
CA ARG A 160 7.44 18.67 -7.60
C ARG A 160 7.25 17.17 -7.41
N SER A 161 8.17 16.51 -6.71
CA SER A 161 8.10 15.07 -6.47
C SER A 161 6.90 14.67 -5.60
N ASN A 162 6.62 15.44 -4.54
CA ASN A 162 5.44 15.22 -3.71
C ASN A 162 4.16 15.39 -4.52
N TRP A 163 4.03 16.47 -5.28
CA TRP A 163 2.88 16.73 -6.13
C TRP A 163 2.67 15.62 -7.19
N LEU A 164 3.75 15.19 -7.87
CA LEU A 164 3.67 14.10 -8.85
C LEU A 164 3.25 12.77 -8.22
N ALA A 165 3.66 12.52 -6.97
CA ALA A 165 3.29 11.31 -6.24
C ALA A 165 1.83 11.29 -5.76
N GLN A 166 1.19 12.44 -5.54
CA GLN A 166 -0.20 12.53 -5.09
C GLN A 166 -1.16 11.95 -6.12
N ARG A 167 -2.20 11.24 -5.66
CA ARG A 167 -3.24 10.61 -6.50
C ARG A 167 -4.63 11.19 -6.24
N GLN A 168 -4.74 12.10 -5.28
CA GLN A 168 -5.97 12.80 -4.92
C GLN A 168 -5.78 14.30 -5.07
N ALA A 169 -6.90 15.03 -5.04
CA ALA A 169 -6.88 16.49 -4.98
C ALA A 169 -6.42 16.91 -3.58
N GLU A 170 -5.31 17.61 -3.49
CA GLU A 170 -4.70 18.11 -2.27
C GLU A 170 -4.16 19.52 -2.52
N ASP A 171 -4.23 20.41 -1.50
CA ASP A 171 -4.02 21.84 -1.70
C ASP A 171 -2.55 22.25 -1.66
N GLY A 172 -1.79 21.82 -0.66
CA GLY A 172 -0.45 22.39 -0.37
C GLY A 172 0.56 22.20 -1.50
N CYS A 173 0.68 20.98 -2.04
CA CYS A 173 1.62 20.75 -3.15
C CYS A 173 1.12 21.29 -4.47
N THR A 174 -0.21 21.30 -4.69
CA THR A 174 -0.81 21.94 -5.87
C THR A 174 -0.55 23.45 -5.87
N PHE A 175 -0.74 24.10 -4.70
CA PHE A 175 -0.37 25.52 -4.51
C PHE A 175 1.11 25.75 -4.81
N GLY A 176 2.01 24.94 -4.23
CA GLY A 176 3.45 25.11 -4.44
C GLY A 176 3.84 25.01 -5.92
N VAL A 177 3.29 24.01 -6.66
CA VAL A 177 3.57 23.86 -8.10
C VAL A 177 2.95 24.99 -8.91
N GLU A 178 1.76 25.47 -8.57
CA GLU A 178 1.15 26.62 -9.22
C GLU A 178 2.04 27.87 -9.11
N GLN A 179 2.57 28.16 -7.90
CA GLN A 179 3.48 29.28 -7.70
C GLN A 179 4.80 29.12 -8.48
N LEU A 180 5.35 27.91 -8.53
CA LEU A 180 6.52 27.60 -9.34
C LEU A 180 6.25 27.75 -10.84
N PHE A 181 5.06 27.39 -11.30
CA PHE A 181 4.64 27.57 -12.71
C PHE A 181 4.51 29.05 -13.07
N LEU A 182 3.84 29.85 -12.24
CA LEU A 182 3.70 31.30 -12.42
C LEU A 182 5.06 32.02 -12.45
N SER A 183 6.02 31.54 -11.67
CA SER A 183 7.42 32.03 -11.69
C SER A 183 8.29 31.40 -12.78
N LYS A 184 7.72 30.65 -13.73
CA LYS A 184 8.39 30.01 -14.89
C LYS A 184 9.49 28.99 -14.47
N ARG A 185 9.38 28.39 -13.27
CA ARG A 185 10.32 27.40 -12.73
C ARG A 185 9.86 25.95 -12.99
N VAL A 186 8.59 25.75 -13.32
CA VAL A 186 8.03 24.46 -13.76
C VAL A 186 7.51 24.60 -15.19
N PRO A 187 7.93 23.74 -16.13
CA PRO A 187 7.46 23.79 -17.50
C PRO A 187 6.01 23.25 -17.63
N SER A 188 5.23 23.78 -18.56
CA SER A 188 3.86 23.33 -18.80
C SER A 188 3.74 21.83 -19.09
N LEU A 189 4.75 21.26 -19.75
CA LEU A 189 4.78 19.80 -20.03
C LEU A 189 4.67 18.95 -18.76
N GLU A 190 5.27 19.37 -17.65
CA GLU A 190 5.18 18.63 -16.39
C GLU A 190 3.75 18.64 -15.83
N ILE A 191 3.06 19.78 -15.98
CA ILE A 191 1.66 19.89 -15.59
C ILE A 191 0.77 19.00 -16.48
N TRP A 192 0.99 19.00 -17.79
CA TRP A 192 0.28 18.10 -18.72
C TRP A 192 0.54 16.62 -18.39
N ARG A 193 1.78 16.24 -18.07
CA ARG A 193 2.11 14.87 -17.65
C ARG A 193 1.38 14.46 -16.37
N LYS A 194 1.29 15.34 -15.37
CA LYS A 194 0.46 15.09 -14.17
C LYS A 194 -1.01 14.89 -14.55
N SER A 195 -1.54 15.73 -15.41
CA SER A 195 -2.93 15.63 -15.87
C SER A 195 -3.19 14.31 -16.59
N ARG A 196 -2.26 13.87 -17.46
CA ARG A 196 -2.32 12.56 -18.14
C ARG A 196 -2.38 11.40 -17.14
N LEU A 197 -1.55 11.42 -16.09
CA LEU A 197 -1.58 10.41 -15.02
C LEU A 197 -2.92 10.39 -14.26
N MET A 198 -3.48 11.56 -13.94
CA MET A 198 -4.74 11.64 -13.21
C MET A 198 -5.94 11.19 -14.07
N VAL A 199 -5.93 11.53 -15.36
CA VAL A 199 -6.94 11.07 -16.33
C VAL A 199 -6.88 9.54 -16.51
N GLU A 200 -5.68 8.98 -16.65
CA GLU A 200 -5.47 7.54 -16.76
C GLU A 200 -6.02 6.80 -15.53
N LEU A 201 -5.74 7.31 -14.33
CA LEU A 201 -6.22 6.77 -13.07
C LEU A 201 -7.69 7.09 -12.75
N ASN A 202 -8.41 7.77 -13.65
CA ASN A 202 -9.78 8.21 -13.44
C ASN A 202 -9.96 9.10 -12.19
N ARG A 203 -8.95 9.94 -11.88
CA ARG A 203 -8.94 10.88 -10.75
C ARG A 203 -9.40 12.25 -11.20
N LYS A 204 -10.71 12.38 -11.41
CA LYS A 204 -11.35 13.54 -12.03
C LYS A 204 -10.99 14.87 -11.37
N GLN A 205 -11.09 14.96 -10.03
CA GLN A 205 -10.82 16.21 -9.32
C GLN A 205 -9.34 16.59 -9.40
N ALA A 206 -8.44 15.64 -9.15
CA ALA A 206 -7.00 15.88 -9.26
C ALA A 206 -6.56 16.24 -10.69
N ALA A 207 -7.24 15.72 -11.73
CA ALA A 207 -7.02 16.13 -13.10
C ALA A 207 -7.47 17.58 -13.34
N LYS A 208 -8.63 17.99 -12.78
CA LYS A 208 -9.11 19.38 -12.87
C LYS A 208 -8.18 20.36 -12.17
N ASP A 209 -7.66 19.99 -10.99
CA ASP A 209 -6.77 20.84 -10.22
C ASP A 209 -5.43 21.06 -10.94
N ALA A 210 -4.87 20.00 -11.54
CA ALA A 210 -3.67 20.12 -12.37
C ALA A 210 -3.95 20.98 -13.62
N LEU A 211 -5.04 20.72 -14.35
CA LEU A 211 -5.38 21.44 -15.58
C LEU A 211 -5.65 22.92 -15.33
N ARG A 212 -6.19 23.30 -14.17
CA ARG A 212 -6.40 24.71 -13.80
C ARG A 212 -5.12 25.54 -13.85
N ILE A 213 -3.97 24.94 -13.59
CA ILE A 213 -2.67 25.62 -13.59
C ILE A 213 -2.24 26.02 -15.02
N VAL A 214 -2.56 25.20 -16.02
CA VAL A 214 -1.96 25.30 -17.37
C VAL A 214 -2.96 25.62 -18.48
N SER A 215 -4.26 25.41 -18.25
CA SER A 215 -5.30 25.63 -19.25
C SER A 215 -6.40 26.55 -18.73
N GLU A 216 -6.70 27.59 -19.48
CA GLU A 216 -7.83 28.51 -19.24
C GLU A 216 -9.17 27.94 -19.75
N HIS A 217 -9.13 26.84 -20.50
CA HIS A 217 -10.33 26.22 -21.08
C HIS A 217 -11.21 25.58 -20.00
N SER A 218 -12.49 25.56 -20.28
CA SER A 218 -13.50 25.06 -19.36
C SER A 218 -13.19 23.68 -18.80
N LEU A 219 -13.04 23.58 -17.51
CA LEU A 219 -12.87 22.31 -16.77
C LEU A 219 -14.06 21.35 -16.96
N LYS A 220 -15.18 21.84 -17.54
CA LYS A 220 -16.32 21.00 -17.98
C LYS A 220 -15.89 19.98 -19.04
N GLY A 221 -14.88 20.29 -19.85
CA GLY A 221 -14.31 19.36 -20.83
C GLY A 221 -13.73 18.09 -20.19
N VAL A 222 -13.24 18.17 -18.95
CA VAL A 222 -12.75 17.01 -18.19
C VAL A 222 -13.88 16.01 -17.87
N ASP A 223 -15.08 16.50 -17.61
CA ASP A 223 -16.23 15.66 -17.33
C ASP A 223 -16.63 14.83 -18.56
N ASP A 224 -16.69 15.48 -19.73
CA ASP A 224 -16.98 14.81 -21.01
C ASP A 224 -15.86 13.83 -21.39
N LEU A 225 -14.61 14.23 -21.22
CA LEU A 225 -13.43 13.39 -21.48
C LEU A 225 -13.46 12.10 -20.66
N ILE A 226 -13.75 12.21 -19.36
CA ILE A 226 -13.81 11.05 -18.45
C ILE A 226 -15.01 10.15 -18.75
N ALA A 227 -16.18 10.76 -19.04
CA ALA A 227 -17.43 10.03 -19.27
C ALA A 227 -17.48 9.34 -20.62
N ASN A 228 -17.03 10.02 -21.69
CA ASN A 228 -17.08 9.50 -23.06
C ASN A 228 -15.88 10.01 -23.88
N PRO A 229 -14.70 9.37 -23.77
CA PRO A 229 -13.50 9.82 -24.45
C PRO A 229 -13.62 9.84 -25.98
N VAL A 230 -14.36 8.92 -26.58
CA VAL A 230 -14.55 8.86 -28.05
C VAL A 230 -15.34 10.06 -28.52
N ARG A 231 -16.47 10.41 -27.91
CA ARG A 231 -17.24 11.60 -28.21
C ARG A 231 -16.41 12.85 -28.02
N PHE A 232 -15.67 12.95 -26.92
CA PHE A 232 -14.81 14.09 -26.62
C PHE A 232 -13.75 14.29 -27.71
N LEU A 233 -13.07 13.24 -28.14
CA LEU A 233 -12.05 13.29 -29.20
C LEU A 233 -12.61 13.79 -30.53
N ASN A 234 -13.86 13.44 -30.87
CA ASN A 234 -14.47 13.78 -32.12
C ASN A 234 -15.10 15.18 -32.12
N THR A 235 -15.55 15.70 -30.98
CA THR A 235 -16.39 16.90 -30.93
C THR A 235 -15.74 18.10 -30.30
N LEU A 236 -15.07 17.93 -29.16
CA LEU A 236 -14.55 19.02 -28.32
C LEU A 236 -13.03 19.22 -28.46
N ALA A 237 -12.25 18.15 -28.33
CA ALA A 237 -10.79 18.25 -28.34
C ALA A 237 -10.22 19.00 -29.55
N PRO A 238 -10.69 18.80 -30.78
CA PRO A 238 -10.18 19.52 -31.95
C PRO A 238 -10.44 21.03 -31.93
N LYS A 239 -11.38 21.50 -31.11
CA LYS A 239 -11.81 22.91 -31.04
C LYS A 239 -11.06 23.72 -29.98
N LEU A 240 -10.15 23.08 -29.21
CA LEU A 240 -9.43 23.70 -28.07
C LEU A 240 -8.14 24.45 -28.48
N GLY A 241 -8.08 24.94 -29.72
CA GLY A 241 -7.04 25.83 -30.21
C GLY A 241 -5.63 25.27 -30.06
N LYS A 242 -4.71 26.06 -29.51
CA LYS A 242 -3.29 25.68 -29.34
C LYS A 242 -3.07 24.50 -28.41
N GLU A 243 -3.99 24.23 -27.48
CA GLU A 243 -3.93 23.10 -26.56
C GLU A 243 -4.57 21.82 -27.13
N SER A 244 -5.14 21.87 -28.33
CA SER A 244 -5.88 20.76 -28.93
C SER A 244 -5.09 19.43 -28.91
N SER A 245 -3.78 19.45 -29.20
CA SER A 245 -2.97 18.24 -29.20
C SER A 245 -2.86 17.63 -27.80
N GLU A 246 -2.76 18.44 -26.72
CA GLU A 246 -2.76 17.95 -25.34
C GLU A 246 -4.11 17.37 -24.93
N TRP A 247 -5.21 18.05 -25.28
CA TRP A 247 -6.55 17.53 -25.01
C TRP A 247 -6.86 16.25 -25.79
N ILE A 248 -6.37 16.12 -27.03
CA ILE A 248 -6.42 14.86 -27.78
C ILE A 248 -5.61 13.78 -27.04
N THR A 249 -4.43 14.12 -26.55
CA THR A 249 -3.59 13.19 -25.76
C THR A 249 -4.34 12.72 -24.52
N LEU A 250 -4.96 13.60 -23.74
CA LEU A 250 -5.76 13.24 -22.57
C LEU A 250 -6.93 12.32 -22.93
N GLY A 251 -7.64 12.60 -24.03
CA GLY A 251 -8.73 11.76 -24.52
C GLY A 251 -8.26 10.35 -24.91
N LEU A 252 -7.11 10.26 -25.59
CA LEU A 252 -6.50 8.97 -25.96
C LEU A 252 -5.97 8.19 -24.74
N VAL A 253 -5.38 8.88 -23.75
CA VAL A 253 -4.97 8.27 -22.47
C VAL A 253 -6.19 7.66 -21.77
N ARG A 254 -7.31 8.39 -21.72
CA ARG A 254 -8.54 7.89 -21.11
C ARG A 254 -9.13 6.70 -21.87
N LEU A 255 -9.14 6.76 -23.19
CA LEU A 255 -9.58 5.66 -24.05
C LEU A 255 -8.70 4.42 -23.86
N ALA A 256 -7.38 4.59 -23.86
CA ALA A 256 -6.43 3.48 -23.65
C ALA A 256 -6.64 2.74 -22.33
N ALA A 257 -7.07 3.44 -21.28
CA ALA A 257 -7.34 2.84 -19.98
C ALA A 257 -8.49 1.81 -19.99
N THR A 258 -9.35 1.82 -21.02
CA THR A 258 -10.47 0.88 -21.18
C THR A 258 -10.38 0.05 -22.45
N GLU A 259 -9.88 0.63 -23.53
CA GLU A 259 -9.87 0.09 -24.89
C GLU A 259 -8.52 0.42 -25.58
N HIS A 260 -7.43 -0.23 -25.13
CA HIS A 260 -6.08 0.10 -25.61
C HIS A 260 -5.90 -0.12 -27.11
N GLU A 261 -6.53 -1.13 -27.70
CA GLU A 261 -6.48 -1.38 -29.15
C GLU A 261 -7.17 -0.26 -29.96
N ALA A 262 -8.31 0.26 -29.47
CA ALA A 262 -8.99 1.38 -30.13
C ALA A 262 -8.14 2.65 -30.09
N ALA A 263 -7.47 2.92 -28.95
CA ALA A 263 -6.53 4.01 -28.83
C ALA A 263 -5.33 3.85 -29.77
N ALA A 264 -4.79 2.63 -29.91
CA ALA A 264 -3.69 2.33 -30.83
C ALA A 264 -4.07 2.62 -32.29
N LYS A 265 -5.26 2.19 -32.72
CA LYS A 265 -5.79 2.49 -34.08
C LYS A 265 -5.92 3.99 -34.34
N LEU A 266 -6.40 4.77 -33.36
CA LEU A 266 -6.52 6.21 -33.51
C LEU A 266 -5.17 6.93 -33.59
N ILE A 267 -4.14 6.48 -32.89
CA ILE A 267 -2.78 7.04 -32.97
C ILE A 267 -2.13 6.74 -34.32
N GLN A 268 -2.37 5.58 -34.91
CA GLN A 268 -1.86 5.21 -36.24
C GLN A 268 -2.58 5.96 -37.38
N GLY A 269 -3.76 6.47 -37.13
CA GLY A 269 -4.59 7.18 -38.07
C GLY A 269 -4.39 8.72 -38.09
N PRO A 270 -5.33 9.48 -38.73
CA PRO A 270 -5.24 10.94 -38.83
C PRO A 270 -5.20 11.68 -37.48
N THR A 271 -5.78 11.11 -36.42
CA THR A 271 -5.74 11.69 -35.09
C THR A 271 -4.28 11.75 -34.56
N GLY A 272 -3.50 10.71 -34.79
CA GLY A 272 -2.10 10.70 -34.39
C GLY A 272 -1.21 11.68 -35.16
N GLN A 273 -1.57 12.08 -36.37
CA GLN A 273 -0.82 13.09 -37.14
C GLN A 273 -0.85 14.48 -36.48
N LYS A 274 -1.86 14.76 -35.65
CA LYS A 274 -2.01 16.00 -34.89
C LYS A 274 -1.16 16.05 -33.60
N LEU A 275 -0.52 14.95 -33.21
CA LEU A 275 0.22 14.81 -31.99
C LEU A 275 1.72 15.06 -32.20
N GLN A 276 2.36 15.69 -31.22
CA GLN A 276 3.81 15.84 -31.14
C GLN A 276 4.50 14.51 -30.82
N THR A 277 5.79 14.40 -31.09
CA THR A 277 6.58 13.19 -30.83
C THR A 277 6.50 12.75 -29.37
N GLU A 278 6.66 13.66 -28.41
CA GLU A 278 6.57 13.36 -26.97
C GLU A 278 5.18 12.79 -26.60
N GLN A 279 4.12 13.36 -27.14
CA GLN A 279 2.75 12.89 -26.89
C GLN A 279 2.51 11.48 -27.45
N LYS A 280 3.03 11.17 -28.64
CA LYS A 280 2.95 9.83 -29.22
C LYS A 280 3.75 8.82 -28.41
N GLN A 281 4.96 9.16 -27.99
CA GLN A 281 5.79 8.30 -27.14
C GLN A 281 5.11 8.00 -25.80
N TRP A 282 4.56 9.02 -25.15
CA TRP A 282 3.79 8.83 -23.90
C TRP A 282 2.59 7.91 -24.12
N LEU A 283 1.82 8.14 -25.15
CA LEU A 283 0.61 7.34 -25.47
C LEU A 283 0.95 5.88 -25.76
N TRP A 284 2.02 5.61 -26.52
CA TRP A 284 2.46 4.25 -26.74
C TRP A 284 2.92 3.57 -25.45
N GLY A 285 3.56 4.30 -24.55
CA GLY A 285 3.87 3.82 -23.19
C GLY A 285 2.63 3.47 -22.39
N VAL A 286 1.59 4.33 -22.42
CA VAL A 286 0.29 4.07 -21.78
C VAL A 286 -0.39 2.83 -22.39
N ILE A 287 -0.46 2.75 -23.72
CA ILE A 287 -1.09 1.62 -24.42
C ILE A 287 -0.35 0.33 -24.12
N GLY A 288 0.98 0.33 -24.18
CA GLY A 288 1.80 -0.83 -23.82
C GLY A 288 1.54 -1.29 -22.37
N ARG A 289 1.43 -0.35 -21.44
CA ARG A 289 1.10 -0.65 -20.04
C ARG A 289 -0.31 -1.23 -19.88
N GLN A 290 -1.31 -0.68 -20.57
CA GLN A 290 -2.68 -1.19 -20.49
C GLN A 290 -2.82 -2.58 -21.13
N ALA A 291 -2.14 -2.85 -22.23
CA ALA A 291 -2.03 -4.18 -22.84
C ALA A 291 -1.36 -5.16 -21.87
N ALA A 292 -0.24 -4.76 -21.24
CA ALA A 292 0.46 -5.57 -20.25
C ALA A 292 -0.41 -5.93 -19.02
N LEU A 293 -1.22 -4.99 -18.54
CA LEU A 293 -2.20 -5.23 -17.46
C LEU A 293 -3.28 -6.26 -17.82
N GLN A 294 -3.55 -6.42 -19.12
CA GLN A 294 -4.45 -7.46 -19.64
C GLN A 294 -3.71 -8.75 -20.02
N LEU A 295 -2.39 -8.81 -19.82
CA LEU A 295 -1.51 -9.89 -20.22
C LEU A 295 -1.52 -10.13 -21.73
N ASP A 296 -1.78 -9.08 -22.51
CA ASP A 296 -1.79 -9.11 -23.96
C ASP A 296 -0.35 -9.25 -24.51
N GLN A 297 -0.14 -10.17 -25.43
CA GLN A 297 1.15 -10.42 -26.09
C GLN A 297 1.64 -9.23 -26.91
N GLN A 298 0.74 -8.35 -27.37
CA GLN A 298 1.08 -7.13 -28.13
C GLN A 298 1.75 -6.04 -27.27
N ALA A 299 1.76 -6.20 -25.93
CA ALA A 299 2.29 -5.18 -25.02
C ALA A 299 3.72 -4.74 -25.38
N LEU A 300 4.63 -5.70 -25.68
CA LEU A 300 6.01 -5.38 -26.08
C LEU A 300 6.10 -4.65 -27.42
N THR A 301 5.25 -4.98 -28.37
CA THR A 301 5.14 -4.27 -29.65
C THR A 301 4.76 -2.79 -29.42
N TYR A 302 3.78 -2.54 -28.58
CA TYR A 302 3.37 -1.18 -28.23
C TYR A 302 4.46 -0.41 -27.49
N PHE A 303 5.16 -1.03 -26.54
CA PHE A 303 6.33 -0.41 -25.89
C PHE A 303 7.46 -0.11 -26.90
N GLY A 304 7.65 -0.95 -27.91
CA GLY A 304 8.61 -0.68 -28.99
C GLY A 304 8.29 0.58 -29.80
N LEU A 305 7.00 0.89 -29.98
CA LEU A 305 6.55 2.12 -30.66
C LEU A 305 6.70 3.39 -29.79
N ALA A 306 6.89 3.25 -28.48
CA ALA A 306 7.11 4.40 -27.60
C ALA A 306 8.49 5.07 -27.79
N GLY A 307 9.41 4.42 -28.49
CA GLY A 307 10.76 4.93 -28.71
C GLY A 307 11.70 4.68 -27.53
N PRO A 308 12.64 5.60 -27.21
CA PRO A 308 13.63 5.37 -26.17
C PRO A 308 13.01 5.17 -24.77
N ASP A 309 13.49 4.18 -24.03
CA ASP A 309 13.02 3.85 -22.67
C ASP A 309 13.11 5.04 -21.69
N ALA A 310 14.07 5.94 -21.87
CA ALA A 310 14.24 7.14 -21.05
C ALA A 310 13.04 8.13 -21.08
N GLN A 311 12.12 7.95 -22.00
CA GLN A 311 10.88 8.76 -22.05
C GLN A 311 9.72 8.12 -21.29
N LEU A 312 9.86 6.87 -20.84
CA LEU A 312 8.85 6.13 -20.12
C LEU A 312 8.96 6.39 -18.60
N THR A 313 7.83 6.30 -17.92
CA THR A 313 7.81 6.35 -16.44
C THR A 313 8.28 5.02 -15.84
N ASP A 314 8.74 5.04 -14.59
CA ASP A 314 9.11 3.82 -13.86
C ASP A 314 8.00 2.75 -13.89
N GLU A 315 6.73 3.18 -13.80
CA GLU A 315 5.59 2.26 -13.87
C GLU A 315 5.40 1.64 -15.27
N MET A 316 5.61 2.41 -16.33
CA MET A 316 5.59 1.88 -17.70
C MET A 316 6.75 0.90 -17.93
N LEU A 317 7.94 1.25 -17.46
CA LEU A 317 9.13 0.39 -17.52
C LEU A 317 8.95 -0.89 -16.72
N ALA A 318 8.36 -0.81 -15.54
CA ALA A 318 8.03 -1.98 -14.74
C ALA A 318 7.09 -2.96 -15.49
N TRP A 319 6.09 -2.44 -16.21
CA TRP A 319 5.21 -3.28 -17.03
C TRP A 319 5.88 -3.78 -18.30
N LYS A 320 6.81 -3.03 -18.88
CA LYS A 320 7.66 -3.52 -19.97
C LYS A 320 8.53 -4.69 -19.51
N VAL A 321 9.13 -4.61 -18.31
CA VAL A 321 9.87 -5.73 -17.70
C VAL A 321 8.96 -6.96 -17.52
N ARG A 322 7.77 -6.79 -16.93
CA ARG A 322 6.81 -7.89 -16.73
C ARG A 322 6.40 -8.55 -18.05
N SER A 323 6.16 -7.75 -19.08
CA SER A 323 5.85 -8.28 -20.41
C SER A 323 7.02 -9.05 -21.01
N ALA A 324 8.25 -8.56 -20.81
CA ALA A 324 9.46 -9.24 -21.30
C ALA A 324 9.74 -10.54 -20.53
N LEU A 325 9.48 -10.59 -19.22
CA LEU A 325 9.58 -11.81 -18.41
C LEU A 325 8.56 -12.88 -18.84
N ARG A 326 7.36 -12.45 -19.29
CA ARG A 326 6.24 -13.32 -19.69
C ARG A 326 6.25 -13.68 -21.19
N ALA A 327 7.28 -13.37 -21.95
CA ALA A 327 7.33 -13.66 -23.38
C ALA A 327 7.19 -15.17 -23.67
N ASP A 328 6.54 -15.51 -24.79
CA ASP A 328 6.03 -16.88 -25.07
C ASP A 328 7.08 -18.01 -25.05
N SER A 329 8.26 -17.76 -25.60
CA SER A 329 9.27 -18.82 -25.71
C SER A 329 10.27 -18.84 -24.55
N SER A 330 10.64 -17.66 -24.06
CA SER A 330 11.53 -17.44 -22.91
C SER A 330 11.56 -15.96 -22.56
N PRO A 331 11.96 -15.58 -21.34
CA PRO A 331 12.12 -14.18 -20.98
C PRO A 331 13.07 -13.44 -21.94
N GLN A 332 12.67 -12.26 -22.39
CA GLN A 332 13.49 -11.38 -23.22
C GLN A 332 14.47 -10.59 -22.36
N TRP A 333 15.54 -11.24 -21.90
CA TRP A 333 16.46 -10.71 -20.89
C TRP A 333 17.12 -9.39 -21.29
N HIS A 334 17.39 -9.17 -22.57
CA HIS A 334 17.90 -7.88 -23.04
C HIS A 334 16.90 -6.73 -22.80
N THR A 335 15.61 -6.99 -23.05
CA THR A 335 14.55 -6.01 -22.81
C THR A 335 14.36 -5.76 -21.30
N VAL A 336 14.45 -6.81 -20.47
CA VAL A 336 14.43 -6.71 -19.00
C VAL A 336 15.55 -5.79 -18.52
N GLU A 337 16.78 -6.03 -18.97
CA GLU A 337 17.96 -5.25 -18.58
C GLU A 337 17.83 -3.78 -19.01
N SER A 338 17.50 -3.52 -20.28
CA SER A 338 17.37 -2.17 -20.82
C SER A 338 16.30 -1.37 -20.07
N ALA A 339 15.12 -1.96 -19.85
CA ALA A 339 14.03 -1.30 -19.16
C ALA A 339 14.39 -0.97 -17.70
N ILE A 340 15.00 -1.90 -16.94
CA ILE A 340 15.43 -1.64 -15.56
C ILE A 340 16.48 -0.54 -15.49
N LYS A 341 17.49 -0.57 -16.36
CA LYS A 341 18.55 0.45 -16.41
C LYS A 341 18.03 1.85 -16.77
N SER A 342 16.87 1.93 -17.41
CA SER A 342 16.21 3.19 -17.77
C SER A 342 15.30 3.72 -16.67
N MET A 343 15.02 2.96 -15.60
CA MET A 343 14.27 3.42 -14.45
C MET A 343 15.02 4.50 -13.67
N SER A 344 14.31 5.26 -12.84
CA SER A 344 14.93 6.21 -11.93
C SER A 344 15.92 5.53 -10.97
N PRO A 345 16.98 6.23 -10.50
CA PRO A 345 17.94 5.68 -9.55
C PRO A 345 17.30 5.17 -8.25
N ALA A 346 16.15 5.73 -7.85
CA ALA A 346 15.39 5.28 -6.71
C ALA A 346 14.69 3.94 -6.99
N ALA A 347 14.03 3.81 -8.13
CA ALA A 347 13.37 2.58 -8.53
C ALA A 347 14.37 1.42 -8.72
N GLN A 348 15.54 1.67 -9.34
CA GLN A 348 16.58 0.64 -9.54
C GLN A 348 17.09 0.02 -8.23
N LYS A 349 16.89 0.66 -7.06
CA LYS A 349 17.25 0.12 -5.74
C LYS A 349 16.21 -0.81 -5.15
N ASP A 350 15.03 -0.92 -5.75
CA ASP A 350 14.01 -1.86 -5.29
C ASP A 350 14.51 -3.31 -5.44
N PRO A 351 14.40 -4.15 -4.40
CA PRO A 351 14.86 -5.54 -4.45
C PRO A 351 14.33 -6.34 -5.64
N ALA A 352 13.13 -6.02 -6.13
CA ALA A 352 12.57 -6.66 -7.31
C ALA A 352 13.44 -6.39 -8.54
N TRP A 353 13.79 -5.15 -8.79
CA TRP A 353 14.56 -4.78 -9.97
C TRP A 353 16.03 -5.17 -9.85
N VAL A 354 16.60 -5.12 -8.64
CA VAL A 354 17.95 -5.66 -8.36
C VAL A 354 17.99 -7.15 -8.69
N TYR A 355 17.01 -7.93 -8.23
CA TYR A 355 16.92 -9.37 -8.51
C TYR A 355 16.78 -9.67 -10.01
N TRP A 356 15.82 -9.04 -10.70
CA TRP A 356 15.59 -9.31 -12.11
C TRP A 356 16.75 -8.85 -13.00
N LEU A 357 17.46 -7.77 -12.62
CA LEU A 357 18.68 -7.34 -13.31
C LEU A 357 19.81 -8.37 -13.14
N ALA A 358 19.99 -8.90 -11.92
CA ALA A 358 20.95 -9.98 -11.69
C ALA A 358 20.60 -11.25 -12.50
N ARG A 359 19.31 -11.63 -12.58
CA ARG A 359 18.84 -12.75 -13.40
C ARG A 359 19.09 -12.51 -14.90
N ALA A 360 18.92 -11.29 -15.38
CA ALA A 360 19.24 -10.93 -16.77
C ALA A 360 20.75 -11.06 -17.06
N ASP A 361 21.59 -10.71 -16.11
CA ASP A 361 23.04 -10.89 -16.23
C ASP A 361 23.45 -12.38 -16.23
N MET A 362 22.86 -13.17 -15.34
CA MET A 362 23.04 -14.63 -15.29
C MET A 362 22.64 -15.31 -16.59
N ALA A 363 21.57 -14.85 -17.24
CA ALA A 363 21.05 -15.44 -18.47
C ALA A 363 21.98 -15.25 -19.69
N LYS A 364 22.97 -14.36 -19.61
CA LYS A 364 24.00 -14.17 -20.66
C LYS A 364 25.07 -15.27 -20.65
N GLN A 365 25.13 -16.08 -19.61
CA GLN A 365 26.14 -17.10 -19.40
C GLN A 365 25.55 -18.50 -19.61
N PRO A 366 26.36 -19.50 -19.97
CA PRO A 366 25.91 -20.88 -20.02
C PRO A 366 25.34 -21.33 -18.66
N LYS A 367 24.34 -22.21 -18.71
CA LYS A 367 23.77 -22.81 -17.47
C LYS A 367 24.87 -23.48 -16.65
N GLY A 368 24.89 -23.21 -15.34
CA GLY A 368 25.87 -23.77 -14.41
C GLY A 368 27.20 -23.00 -14.32
N SER A 369 27.35 -21.91 -15.07
CA SER A 369 28.50 -21.02 -14.89
C SER A 369 28.45 -20.34 -13.50
N PRO A 370 29.61 -20.02 -12.90
CA PRO A 370 29.67 -19.17 -11.70
C PRO A 370 28.99 -17.83 -11.94
N LEU A 371 28.43 -17.27 -10.89
CA LEU A 371 27.84 -15.93 -10.97
C LEU A 371 28.89 -14.90 -11.38
N SER A 372 28.54 -13.96 -12.25
CA SER A 372 29.38 -12.79 -12.53
C SER A 372 29.60 -11.99 -11.24
N SER A 373 30.68 -11.24 -11.17
CA SER A 373 30.94 -10.35 -10.02
C SER A 373 29.79 -9.36 -9.78
N GLY A 374 29.19 -8.86 -10.88
CA GLY A 374 28.05 -7.95 -10.82
C GLY A 374 26.80 -8.61 -10.23
N ALA A 375 26.39 -9.78 -10.75
CA ALA A 375 25.26 -10.53 -10.24
C ALA A 375 25.46 -10.95 -8.77
N LEU A 376 26.67 -11.44 -8.43
CA LEU A 376 27.01 -11.82 -7.07
C LEU A 376 26.86 -10.65 -6.09
N THR A 377 27.44 -9.49 -6.42
CA THR A 377 27.33 -8.27 -5.57
C THR A 377 25.90 -7.81 -5.42
N ALA A 378 25.13 -7.78 -6.52
CA ALA A 378 23.74 -7.35 -6.51
C ALA A 378 22.86 -8.28 -5.64
N LEU A 379 22.99 -9.59 -5.80
CA LEU A 379 22.24 -10.56 -5.01
C LEU A 379 22.63 -10.51 -3.53
N GLN A 380 23.93 -10.39 -3.20
CA GLN A 380 24.39 -10.24 -1.82
C GLN A 380 23.87 -8.99 -1.15
N ALA A 381 23.68 -7.90 -1.89
CA ALA A 381 23.18 -6.63 -1.36
C ALA A 381 21.71 -6.70 -0.90
N ILE A 382 20.91 -7.61 -1.46
CA ILE A 382 19.50 -7.75 -1.11
C ILE A 382 19.20 -9.05 -0.34
N ALA A 383 20.09 -10.05 -0.38
CA ALA A 383 19.83 -11.35 0.21
C ALA A 383 19.47 -11.28 1.70
N GLY A 384 18.46 -12.04 2.11
CA GLY A 384 18.00 -12.08 3.50
C GLY A 384 16.82 -13.02 3.70
N PRO A 385 16.51 -13.36 4.96
CA PRO A 385 15.43 -14.29 5.27
C PRO A 385 14.04 -13.68 5.18
N GLN A 386 13.92 -12.35 5.12
CA GLN A 386 12.67 -11.62 4.98
C GLN A 386 12.50 -11.07 3.58
N GLY A 387 11.26 -11.05 3.11
CA GLY A 387 10.91 -10.55 1.79
C GLY A 387 11.06 -11.60 0.70
N PHE A 388 10.36 -11.35 -0.40
CA PHE A 388 10.24 -12.32 -1.50
C PHE A 388 11.51 -12.39 -2.36
N TYR A 389 12.03 -11.23 -2.76
CA TYR A 389 13.22 -11.16 -3.60
C TYR A 389 14.50 -11.39 -2.81
N GLU A 390 14.48 -11.04 -1.54
CA GLU A 390 15.56 -11.29 -0.59
C GLU A 390 15.76 -12.80 -0.40
N GLN A 391 14.67 -13.57 -0.24
CA GLN A 391 14.72 -15.02 -0.16
C GLN A 391 15.11 -15.66 -1.49
N LEU A 392 14.61 -15.15 -2.63
CA LEU A 392 15.03 -15.63 -3.94
C LEU A 392 16.54 -15.38 -4.16
N ALA A 393 17.06 -14.23 -3.73
CA ALA A 393 18.50 -13.93 -3.80
C ALA A 393 19.34 -14.88 -2.94
N GLU A 394 18.87 -15.23 -1.73
CA GLU A 394 19.52 -16.29 -0.93
C GLU A 394 19.66 -17.60 -1.72
N GLU A 395 18.58 -18.01 -2.39
CA GLU A 395 18.58 -19.26 -3.12
C GLU A 395 19.41 -19.19 -4.43
N GLU A 396 19.51 -18.01 -5.10
CA GLU A 396 20.46 -17.84 -6.22
C GLU A 396 21.92 -17.93 -5.75
N LEU A 397 22.19 -17.53 -4.50
CA LEU A 397 23.50 -17.67 -3.86
C LEU A 397 23.77 -19.07 -3.31
N GLY A 398 22.89 -20.05 -3.57
CA GLY A 398 23.01 -21.44 -3.11
C GLY A 398 22.66 -21.67 -1.65
N ARG A 399 22.03 -20.71 -0.98
CA ARG A 399 21.61 -20.80 0.43
C ARG A 399 20.12 -21.05 0.53
N LYS A 400 19.70 -21.78 1.57
CA LYS A 400 18.29 -21.97 1.92
C LYS A 400 17.86 -20.99 3.03
N ILE A 401 16.56 -20.77 3.16
CA ILE A 401 15.99 -19.84 4.10
C ILE A 401 15.92 -20.50 5.48
N SER A 402 16.66 -19.95 6.43
CA SER A 402 16.69 -20.40 7.82
C SER A 402 16.25 -19.30 8.78
N ALA A 403 15.68 -19.68 9.91
CA ALA A 403 15.41 -18.73 10.98
C ALA A 403 16.74 -18.32 11.65
N PRO A 404 17.14 -17.04 11.59
CA PRO A 404 18.37 -16.61 12.24
C PRO A 404 18.24 -16.66 13.76
N ALA A 405 19.37 -16.76 14.45
CA ALA A 405 19.42 -16.62 15.90
C ALA A 405 18.93 -15.23 16.32
N GLY A 406 18.03 -15.18 17.30
CA GLY A 406 17.51 -13.94 17.84
C GLY A 406 18.54 -13.14 18.66
N PRO A 407 18.31 -11.84 18.85
CA PRO A 407 19.10 -11.04 19.78
C PRO A 407 18.86 -11.50 21.23
N PRO A 408 19.74 -11.11 22.17
CA PRO A 408 19.46 -11.32 23.59
C PRO A 408 18.15 -10.65 24.00
N SER A 409 17.38 -11.32 24.85
CA SER A 409 16.12 -10.79 25.37
C SER A 409 16.28 -9.40 25.99
N PRO A 410 15.26 -8.55 25.95
CA PRO A 410 15.31 -7.24 26.62
C PRO A 410 15.58 -7.38 28.13
N LYS A 411 16.42 -6.51 28.65
CA LYS A 411 16.72 -6.45 30.08
C LYS A 411 15.54 -5.90 30.88
N VAL A 412 15.50 -6.21 32.19
CA VAL A 412 14.42 -5.71 33.08
C VAL A 412 14.30 -4.17 33.02
N GLN A 413 15.43 -3.45 33.00
CA GLN A 413 15.45 -1.99 32.94
C GLN A 413 14.88 -1.45 31.60
N GLU A 414 15.19 -2.12 30.47
CA GLU A 414 14.65 -1.77 29.15
C GLU A 414 13.12 -1.98 29.12
N MET A 415 12.65 -3.08 29.69
CA MET A 415 11.21 -3.35 29.84
C MET A 415 10.51 -2.35 30.75
N MET A 416 11.13 -1.98 31.89
CA MET A 416 10.58 -0.97 32.79
C MET A 416 10.49 0.40 32.10
N ALA A 417 11.52 0.84 31.38
CA ALA A 417 11.52 2.10 30.64
C ALA A 417 10.40 2.17 29.61
N VAL A 418 10.19 1.08 28.86
CA VAL A 418 9.09 0.99 27.87
C VAL A 418 7.72 1.00 28.55
N LYS A 419 7.52 0.21 29.61
CA LYS A 419 6.26 0.14 30.35
C LYS A 419 5.90 1.45 31.06
N SER A 420 6.89 2.28 31.40
CA SER A 420 6.68 3.61 31.98
C SER A 420 6.54 4.73 30.96
N ASN A 421 6.73 4.46 29.66
CA ASN A 421 6.58 5.48 28.61
C ASN A 421 5.11 5.93 28.48
N PRO A 422 4.79 7.23 28.71
CA PRO A 422 3.42 7.69 28.77
C PRO A 422 2.65 7.51 27.45
N SER A 423 3.33 7.65 26.30
CA SER A 423 2.72 7.46 24.98
C SER A 423 2.34 5.98 24.76
N LEU A 424 3.23 5.05 25.12
CA LEU A 424 2.94 3.62 25.01
C LEU A 424 1.87 3.16 26.01
N GLN A 425 1.81 3.74 27.22
CA GLN A 425 0.73 3.48 28.18
C GLN A 425 -0.63 3.92 27.62
N ARG A 426 -0.73 5.13 27.06
CA ARG A 426 -1.97 5.60 26.40
C ARG A 426 -2.34 4.72 25.22
N ALA A 427 -1.37 4.36 24.39
CA ALA A 427 -1.58 3.48 23.24
C ALA A 427 -2.17 2.12 23.66
N MET A 428 -1.58 1.49 24.67
CA MET A 428 -2.04 0.21 25.19
C MET A 428 -3.43 0.31 25.80
N HIS A 429 -3.70 1.36 26.57
CA HIS A 429 -5.01 1.57 27.17
C HIS A 429 -6.08 1.79 26.10
N ALA A 430 -5.81 2.67 25.11
CA ALA A 430 -6.72 2.91 23.98
C ALA A 430 -7.07 1.61 23.23
N ILE A 431 -6.07 0.77 22.94
CA ILE A 431 -6.32 -0.53 22.28
C ILE A 431 -7.22 -1.42 23.14
N ARG A 432 -6.97 -1.49 24.46
CA ARG A 432 -7.76 -2.33 25.40
C ARG A 432 -9.23 -1.92 25.49
N ILE A 433 -9.51 -0.62 25.44
CA ILE A 433 -10.90 -0.11 25.50
C ILE A 433 -11.60 -0.06 24.14
N GLY A 434 -11.00 -0.62 23.09
CA GLY A 434 -11.57 -0.69 21.73
C GLY A 434 -11.27 0.52 20.84
N LEU A 435 -10.49 1.51 21.30
CA LEU A 435 -10.01 2.65 20.51
C LEU A 435 -8.71 2.27 19.76
N ARG A 436 -8.77 1.14 19.04
CA ARG A 436 -7.59 0.52 18.45
C ARG A 436 -6.86 1.44 17.45
N ALA A 437 -7.60 2.14 16.60
CA ALA A 437 -7.00 3.00 15.57
C ALA A 437 -6.16 4.13 16.21
N ASP A 438 -6.67 4.74 17.26
CA ASP A 438 -6.01 5.81 17.99
C ASP A 438 -4.79 5.30 18.77
N GLY A 439 -4.96 4.16 19.45
CA GLY A 439 -3.87 3.50 20.14
C GLY A 439 -2.73 3.08 19.21
N VAL A 440 -3.03 2.59 18.01
CA VAL A 440 -2.01 2.24 16.98
C VAL A 440 -1.25 3.48 16.51
N ARG A 441 -1.93 4.61 16.28
CA ARG A 441 -1.27 5.87 15.89
C ARG A 441 -0.31 6.35 16.97
N GLU A 442 -0.76 6.33 18.22
CA GLU A 442 0.07 6.75 19.36
C GLU A 442 1.22 5.79 19.64
N TRP A 443 1.00 4.48 19.47
CA TRP A 443 2.07 3.48 19.52
C TRP A 443 3.15 3.75 18.46
N ASN A 444 2.75 3.98 17.22
CA ASN A 444 3.68 4.26 16.12
C ASN A 444 4.49 5.54 16.39
N TYR A 445 3.86 6.56 16.93
CA TYR A 445 4.53 7.78 17.36
C TYR A 445 5.54 7.50 18.49
N GLY A 446 5.08 6.86 19.58
CA GLY A 446 5.90 6.56 20.75
C GLY A 446 7.11 5.66 20.46
N THR A 447 7.01 4.79 19.44
CA THR A 447 8.10 3.90 19.00
C THR A 447 8.94 4.50 17.86
N GLY A 448 8.58 5.67 17.35
CA GLY A 448 9.26 6.28 16.21
C GLY A 448 9.06 5.54 14.89
N LEU A 449 7.91 4.87 14.73
CA LEU A 449 7.52 4.19 13.47
C LEU A 449 6.86 5.14 12.46
N VAL A 450 6.69 6.41 12.81
CA VAL A 450 6.19 7.46 11.91
C VAL A 450 7.29 7.82 10.91
N ASP A 451 6.97 7.77 9.63
CA ASP A 451 7.89 8.22 8.59
C ASP A 451 8.05 9.75 8.71
N GLY A 452 9.26 10.27 8.52
CA GLY A 452 9.53 11.71 8.65
C GLY A 452 10.14 12.13 9.99
N MET A 453 9.85 11.44 11.10
CA MET A 453 10.49 11.75 12.37
C MET A 453 12.02 11.69 12.26
N GLY A 454 12.68 12.79 12.58
CA GLY A 454 14.13 12.88 12.63
C GLY A 454 14.74 11.87 13.61
N LYS A 455 16.05 11.58 13.49
CA LYS A 455 16.76 10.61 14.35
C LYS A 455 16.56 10.84 15.86
N LYS A 456 16.35 12.09 16.29
CA LYS A 456 16.15 12.45 17.71
C LYS A 456 14.83 11.99 18.33
N GLY A 457 13.81 11.66 17.52
CA GLY A 457 12.49 11.20 18.01
C GLY A 457 12.30 9.69 17.97
N ARG A 458 13.29 8.93 17.48
CA ARG A 458 13.18 7.48 17.33
C ARG A 458 13.72 6.76 18.56
N MET A 459 12.96 5.73 19.01
CA MET A 459 13.48 4.78 20.00
C MET A 459 14.77 4.12 19.53
N ALA A 460 15.69 3.86 20.45
CA ALA A 460 16.86 3.04 20.20
C ALA A 460 16.45 1.59 19.84
N GLU A 461 17.33 0.86 19.14
CA GLU A 461 17.03 -0.50 18.67
C GLU A 461 16.64 -1.45 19.82
N ARG A 462 17.32 -1.35 20.95
CA ARG A 462 17.01 -2.15 22.15
C ARG A 462 15.65 -1.78 22.76
N GLU A 463 15.29 -0.51 22.76
CA GLU A 463 14.00 -0.05 23.25
C GLU A 463 12.86 -0.50 22.33
N LYS A 464 13.06 -0.51 20.99
CA LYS A 464 12.09 -1.07 20.05
C LYS A 464 11.85 -2.56 20.29
N LEU A 465 12.92 -3.34 20.52
CA LEU A 465 12.80 -4.75 20.85
C LEU A 465 12.03 -4.95 22.16
N ALA A 466 12.26 -4.12 23.17
CA ALA A 466 11.52 -4.16 24.43
C ALA A 466 10.04 -3.76 24.25
N ALA A 467 9.75 -2.74 23.41
CA ALA A 467 8.39 -2.35 23.08
C ALA A 467 7.66 -3.47 22.33
N ALA A 468 8.30 -4.08 21.33
CA ALA A 468 7.77 -5.23 20.62
C ALA A 468 7.49 -6.39 21.59
N GLN A 469 8.43 -6.70 22.48
CA GLN A 469 8.26 -7.74 23.50
C GLN A 469 7.04 -7.47 24.39
N TRP A 470 6.87 -6.23 24.86
CA TRP A 470 5.71 -5.86 25.66
C TRP A 470 4.40 -6.03 24.88
N ALA A 471 4.35 -5.64 23.62
CA ALA A 471 3.18 -5.87 22.78
C ALA A 471 2.87 -7.37 22.59
N CYS A 472 3.91 -8.21 22.39
CA CYS A 472 3.77 -9.67 22.33
C CYS A 472 3.19 -10.24 23.62
N GLU A 473 3.71 -9.84 24.80
CA GLU A 473 3.23 -10.25 26.12
C GLU A 473 1.76 -9.90 26.35
N GLN A 474 1.28 -8.82 25.73
CA GLN A 474 -0.11 -8.38 25.79
C GLN A 474 -0.98 -8.93 24.67
N ALA A 475 -0.47 -9.86 23.86
CA ALA A 475 -1.13 -10.43 22.68
C ALA A 475 -1.58 -9.38 21.63
N ILE A 476 -0.92 -8.21 21.58
CA ILE A 476 -1.15 -7.19 20.55
C ILE A 476 -0.16 -7.47 19.40
N TRP A 477 -0.44 -8.56 18.69
CA TRP A 477 0.49 -9.17 17.74
C TRP A 477 0.92 -8.25 16.59
N ASP A 478 0.01 -7.45 16.06
CA ASP A 478 0.34 -6.50 15.01
C ASP A 478 1.33 -5.42 15.47
N ARG A 479 1.27 -5.00 16.74
CA ARG A 479 2.25 -4.05 17.31
C ARG A 479 3.57 -4.75 17.60
N CYS A 480 3.53 -5.97 18.12
CA CYS A 480 4.69 -6.83 18.28
C CYS A 480 5.47 -6.95 16.95
N ILE A 481 4.79 -7.41 15.89
CA ILE A 481 5.37 -7.63 14.57
C ILE A 481 5.90 -6.31 13.97
N ASN A 482 5.06 -5.27 13.89
CA ASN A 482 5.41 -4.03 13.19
C ASN A 482 6.56 -3.28 13.86
N THR A 483 6.64 -3.32 15.19
CA THR A 483 7.72 -2.68 15.92
C THR A 483 9.04 -3.45 15.73
N SER A 484 8.99 -4.79 15.81
CA SER A 484 10.15 -5.63 15.60
C SER A 484 10.65 -5.60 14.14
N GLU A 485 9.77 -5.44 13.13
CA GLU A 485 10.17 -5.28 11.72
C GLU A 485 11.07 -4.04 11.49
N ARG A 486 10.96 -3.04 12.36
CA ARG A 486 11.75 -1.79 12.30
C ARG A 486 12.96 -1.80 13.25
N SER A 487 13.33 -2.95 13.82
CA SER A 487 14.49 -3.11 14.69
C SER A 487 15.58 -3.99 14.08
N THR A 488 16.82 -3.76 14.49
CA THR A 488 17.99 -4.54 14.11
C THR A 488 18.79 -4.87 15.39
N PRO A 489 19.24 -6.12 15.61
CA PRO A 489 19.05 -7.31 14.78
C PRO A 489 17.62 -7.87 14.79
N MET A 490 17.35 -8.80 13.88
CA MET A 490 16.05 -9.43 13.73
C MET A 490 15.73 -10.35 14.90
N ASP A 491 14.62 -10.12 15.58
CA ASP A 491 14.03 -11.07 16.53
C ASP A 491 12.95 -11.91 15.84
N VAL A 492 13.24 -13.18 15.61
CA VAL A 492 12.35 -14.10 14.88
C VAL A 492 11.05 -14.34 15.64
N ALA A 493 11.12 -14.51 16.98
CA ALA A 493 9.95 -14.78 17.81
C ALA A 493 8.95 -13.61 17.80
N GLN A 494 9.45 -12.38 17.76
CA GLN A 494 8.63 -11.17 17.65
C GLN A 494 8.09 -10.94 16.23
N ARG A 495 8.89 -11.23 15.18
CA ARG A 495 8.49 -10.98 13.78
C ARG A 495 7.60 -12.09 13.22
N TYR A 496 7.80 -13.32 13.68
CA TYR A 496 7.03 -14.50 13.25
C TYR A 496 6.42 -15.24 14.45
N PRO A 497 5.61 -14.54 15.27
CA PRO A 497 4.96 -15.19 16.40
C PRO A 497 4.01 -16.27 15.91
N THR A 498 3.83 -17.30 16.71
CA THR A 498 2.93 -18.42 16.41
C THR A 498 1.81 -18.52 17.45
N PRO A 499 0.94 -17.48 17.57
CA PRO A 499 -0.19 -17.56 18.48
C PRO A 499 -1.16 -18.64 18.04
N PHE A 500 -1.97 -19.15 18.98
CA PHE A 500 -2.98 -20.18 18.71
C PHE A 500 -2.37 -21.47 18.12
N LYS A 501 -1.14 -21.82 18.53
CA LYS A 501 -0.34 -22.88 17.90
C LYS A 501 -1.07 -24.22 17.88
N THR A 502 -1.65 -24.65 19.00
CA THR A 502 -2.39 -25.91 19.09
C THR A 502 -3.55 -25.92 18.08
N GLN A 503 -4.39 -24.88 18.09
CA GLN A 503 -5.57 -24.82 17.20
C GLN A 503 -5.19 -24.86 15.72
N VAL A 504 -4.14 -24.13 15.32
CA VAL A 504 -3.68 -24.13 13.92
C VAL A 504 -3.07 -25.49 13.54
N LEU A 505 -2.22 -26.07 14.37
CA LEU A 505 -1.56 -27.35 14.09
C LEU A 505 -2.58 -28.50 14.00
N ASP A 506 -3.50 -28.60 14.98
CA ASP A 506 -4.51 -29.65 15.00
C ASP A 506 -5.42 -29.55 13.77
N ARG A 507 -5.90 -28.33 13.47
CA ARG A 507 -6.76 -28.11 12.31
C ARG A 507 -6.07 -28.41 10.99
N THR A 508 -4.83 -27.95 10.82
CA THR A 508 -4.08 -28.17 9.57
C THR A 508 -3.71 -29.64 9.36
N LYS A 509 -3.41 -30.37 10.43
CA LYS A 509 -3.20 -31.81 10.40
C LYS A 509 -4.46 -32.56 9.98
N GLU A 510 -5.62 -32.19 10.53
CA GLU A 510 -6.92 -32.78 10.23
C GLU A 510 -7.25 -32.71 8.73
N ILE A 511 -6.98 -31.56 8.08
CA ILE A 511 -7.38 -31.34 6.69
C ILE A 511 -6.23 -31.50 5.68
N GLY A 512 -5.04 -31.94 6.12
CA GLY A 512 -3.88 -32.08 5.24
C GLY A 512 -3.39 -30.76 4.61
N LEU A 513 -3.32 -29.68 5.40
CA LEU A 513 -2.84 -28.37 4.96
C LEU A 513 -1.52 -28.03 5.68
N GLU A 514 -0.59 -27.36 5.01
CA GLU A 514 0.66 -26.92 5.65
C GLU A 514 0.38 -25.79 6.66
N ALA A 515 0.73 -25.99 7.94
CA ALA A 515 0.50 -24.99 8.98
C ALA A 515 1.26 -23.66 8.70
N ALA A 516 2.44 -23.74 8.10
CA ALA A 516 3.21 -22.57 7.71
C ALA A 516 2.45 -21.69 6.69
N PHE A 517 1.70 -22.30 5.78
CA PHE A 517 0.89 -21.57 4.80
C PHE A 517 -0.26 -20.82 5.48
N VAL A 518 -0.90 -21.43 6.46
CA VAL A 518 -1.93 -20.78 7.29
C VAL A 518 -1.35 -19.60 8.06
N TYR A 519 -0.21 -19.78 8.73
CA TYR A 519 0.47 -18.68 9.44
C TYR A 519 0.89 -17.54 8.52
N GLY A 520 1.46 -17.87 7.35
CA GLY A 520 1.86 -16.88 6.34
C GLY A 520 0.68 -16.03 5.88
N LEU A 521 -0.49 -16.68 5.69
CA LEU A 521 -1.72 -16.03 5.30
C LEU A 521 -2.29 -15.16 6.43
N ILE A 522 -2.48 -15.70 7.66
CA ILE A 522 -3.01 -14.92 8.80
C ILE A 522 -2.14 -13.69 9.07
N ARG A 523 -0.82 -13.83 8.99
CA ARG A 523 0.11 -12.70 9.15
C ARG A 523 -0.16 -11.61 8.11
N GLN A 524 -0.45 -11.96 6.86
CA GLN A 524 -0.73 -11.00 5.80
C GLN A 524 -2.14 -10.40 5.93
N GLU A 525 -3.13 -11.18 6.33
CA GLU A 525 -4.53 -10.76 6.45
C GLU A 525 -4.78 -9.81 7.63
N SER A 526 -4.37 -10.20 8.82
CA SER A 526 -4.74 -9.50 10.04
C SER A 526 -3.58 -9.18 10.99
N ARG A 527 -2.40 -9.76 10.76
CA ARG A 527 -1.34 -9.81 11.78
C ARG A 527 -1.84 -10.30 13.12
N PHE A 528 -2.70 -11.31 13.10
CA PHE A 528 -3.31 -11.97 14.25
C PHE A 528 -4.28 -11.09 15.06
N VAL A 529 -4.83 -10.03 14.47
CA VAL A 529 -5.91 -9.24 15.07
C VAL A 529 -7.23 -10.01 14.91
N MET A 530 -7.80 -10.48 16.03
CA MET A 530 -8.98 -11.37 16.00
C MET A 530 -10.26 -10.68 15.49
N ASP A 531 -10.43 -9.41 15.80
CA ASP A 531 -11.58 -8.58 15.46
C ASP A 531 -11.33 -7.67 14.25
N ALA A 532 -10.30 -7.98 13.45
CA ALA A 532 -9.98 -7.23 12.25
C ALA A 532 -11.17 -7.24 11.28
N ARG A 533 -11.51 -6.05 10.75
CA ARG A 533 -12.53 -5.88 9.71
C ARG A 533 -12.00 -5.00 8.60
N SER A 534 -12.17 -5.45 7.36
CA SER A 534 -11.86 -4.63 6.19
C SER A 534 -13.02 -3.71 5.82
N SER A 535 -12.74 -2.68 5.02
CA SER A 535 -13.77 -1.76 4.50
C SER A 535 -14.83 -2.45 3.64
N VAL A 536 -14.52 -3.64 3.11
CA VAL A 536 -15.43 -4.46 2.28
C VAL A 536 -16.10 -5.58 3.08
N GLY A 537 -15.88 -5.66 4.40
CA GLY A 537 -16.56 -6.57 5.31
C GLY A 537 -15.85 -7.92 5.55
N ALA A 538 -14.63 -8.11 5.08
CA ALA A 538 -13.83 -9.28 5.47
C ALA A 538 -13.54 -9.25 6.99
N THR A 539 -13.61 -10.40 7.66
CA THR A 539 -13.68 -10.44 9.13
C THR A 539 -12.72 -11.48 9.73
N GLY A 540 -12.11 -11.12 10.85
CA GLY A 540 -11.34 -11.97 11.74
C GLY A 540 -9.91 -12.27 11.28
N LEU A 541 -9.29 -13.26 11.91
CA LEU A 541 -7.87 -13.62 11.71
C LEU A 541 -7.51 -13.85 10.24
N MET A 542 -8.35 -14.59 9.52
CA MET A 542 -8.13 -14.97 8.12
C MET A 542 -8.92 -14.09 7.15
N GLN A 543 -9.51 -12.98 7.59
CA GLN A 543 -10.24 -12.01 6.77
C GLN A 543 -11.23 -12.66 5.78
N VAL A 544 -12.08 -13.54 6.31
CA VAL A 544 -13.05 -14.26 5.47
C VAL A 544 -14.24 -13.36 5.15
N MET A 545 -14.63 -13.31 3.88
CA MET A 545 -15.84 -12.60 3.45
C MET A 545 -17.10 -13.34 3.96
N PRO A 546 -18.14 -12.61 4.43
CA PRO A 546 -19.38 -13.23 4.91
C PRO A 546 -20.04 -14.20 3.92
N THR A 547 -19.99 -13.88 2.64
CA THR A 547 -20.51 -14.75 1.56
C THR A 547 -19.73 -16.04 1.46
N THR A 548 -18.39 -15.94 1.46
CA THR A 548 -17.48 -17.09 1.43
C THR A 548 -17.67 -17.97 2.67
N ALA A 549 -17.82 -17.36 3.86
CA ALA A 549 -18.03 -18.09 5.09
C ALA A 549 -19.31 -18.93 5.08
N ARG A 550 -20.44 -18.36 4.62
CA ARG A 550 -21.71 -19.14 4.46
C ARG A 550 -21.55 -20.29 3.48
N TRP A 551 -20.87 -20.05 2.37
CA TRP A 551 -20.62 -21.06 1.36
C TRP A 551 -19.76 -22.21 1.91
N VAL A 552 -18.66 -21.90 2.60
CA VAL A 552 -17.79 -22.89 3.25
C VAL A 552 -18.57 -23.66 4.32
N ALA A 553 -19.29 -22.98 5.20
CA ALA A 553 -20.10 -23.61 6.25
C ALA A 553 -21.09 -24.62 5.67
N LYS A 554 -21.76 -24.27 4.56
CA LYS A 554 -22.67 -25.20 3.84
C LYS A 554 -21.89 -26.40 3.30
N LYS A 555 -20.74 -26.21 2.67
CA LYS A 555 -19.90 -27.28 2.09
C LYS A 555 -19.33 -28.22 3.15
N THR A 556 -19.00 -27.70 4.35
CA THR A 556 -18.44 -28.47 5.48
C THR A 556 -19.51 -29.01 6.44
N GLY A 557 -20.79 -28.87 6.11
CA GLY A 557 -21.89 -29.40 6.92
C GLY A 557 -22.20 -28.62 8.21
N GLN A 558 -21.69 -27.40 8.36
CA GLN A 558 -21.92 -26.55 9.53
C GLN A 558 -23.28 -25.82 9.42
N ARG A 559 -24.38 -26.54 9.56
CA ARG A 559 -25.75 -26.04 9.31
C ARG A 559 -26.20 -24.92 10.26
N GLN A 560 -25.59 -24.81 11.44
CA GLN A 560 -25.94 -23.82 12.48
C GLN A 560 -24.98 -22.59 12.49
N PHE A 561 -24.11 -22.48 11.48
CA PHE A 561 -23.16 -21.37 11.41
C PHE A 561 -23.88 -20.01 11.33
N GLN A 562 -23.47 -19.09 12.20
CA GLN A 562 -23.91 -17.69 12.21
C GLN A 562 -22.74 -16.79 11.85
N ILE A 563 -22.98 -15.69 11.13
CA ILE A 563 -21.93 -14.78 10.62
C ILE A 563 -21.14 -14.12 11.75
N GLU A 564 -21.77 -13.84 12.86
CA GLU A 564 -21.18 -13.24 14.07
C GLU A 564 -20.06 -14.11 14.67
N GLN A 565 -20.16 -15.43 14.46
CA GLN A 565 -19.15 -16.40 14.91
C GLN A 565 -17.81 -16.25 14.17
N LEU A 566 -17.75 -15.53 13.04
CA LEU A 566 -16.49 -15.22 12.37
C LEU A 566 -15.52 -14.37 13.25
N ASN A 567 -16.03 -13.69 14.27
CA ASN A 567 -15.17 -13.00 15.23
C ASN A 567 -14.58 -13.96 16.29
N GLN A 568 -15.05 -15.20 16.34
CA GLN A 568 -14.51 -16.23 17.23
C GLN A 568 -13.31 -16.90 16.57
N ARG A 569 -12.22 -17.00 17.32
CA ARG A 569 -10.94 -17.56 16.86
C ARG A 569 -11.10 -18.90 16.14
N ASP A 570 -11.68 -19.87 16.83
CA ASP A 570 -11.71 -21.26 16.35
C ASP A 570 -12.61 -21.41 15.13
N THR A 571 -13.75 -20.70 15.10
CA THR A 571 -14.63 -20.66 13.93
C THR A 571 -13.94 -19.99 12.74
N ASN A 572 -13.23 -18.88 12.96
CA ASN A 572 -12.54 -18.18 11.88
C ASN A 572 -11.41 -19.04 11.28
N ILE A 573 -10.61 -19.69 12.14
CA ILE A 573 -9.57 -20.65 11.71
C ILE A 573 -10.21 -21.82 10.94
N ALA A 574 -11.29 -22.43 11.46
CA ALA A 574 -11.94 -23.57 10.81
C ALA A 574 -12.48 -23.22 9.42
N ILE A 575 -13.20 -22.11 9.29
CA ILE A 575 -13.78 -21.66 8.02
C ILE A 575 -12.68 -21.21 7.04
N GLY A 576 -11.74 -20.39 7.50
CA GLY A 576 -10.67 -19.83 6.66
C GLY A 576 -9.72 -20.91 6.13
N THR A 577 -9.33 -21.87 6.97
CA THR A 577 -8.47 -22.99 6.55
C THR A 577 -9.20 -23.96 5.61
N SER A 578 -10.49 -24.22 5.84
CA SER A 578 -11.30 -25.00 4.90
C SER A 578 -11.36 -24.34 3.53
N TYR A 579 -11.60 -23.03 3.47
CA TYR A 579 -11.59 -22.30 2.20
C TYR A 579 -10.21 -22.35 1.53
N LEU A 580 -9.13 -22.08 2.29
CA LEU A 580 -7.77 -22.14 1.76
C LEU A 580 -7.43 -23.53 1.19
N LYS A 581 -7.83 -24.59 1.89
CA LYS A 581 -7.62 -25.98 1.42
C LYS A 581 -8.39 -26.25 0.12
N MET A 582 -9.67 -25.87 0.06
CA MET A 582 -10.49 -26.02 -1.15
C MET A 582 -9.89 -25.27 -2.35
N VAL A 583 -9.40 -24.05 -2.11
CA VAL A 583 -8.74 -23.24 -3.14
C VAL A 583 -7.42 -23.90 -3.57
N LEU A 584 -6.60 -24.38 -2.64
CA LEU A 584 -5.33 -25.03 -2.94
C LEU A 584 -5.54 -26.30 -3.77
N ASP A 585 -6.53 -27.10 -3.42
CA ASP A 585 -6.89 -28.34 -4.16
C ASP A 585 -7.42 -28.02 -5.57
N ASN A 586 -8.26 -26.99 -5.71
CA ASN A 586 -8.77 -26.52 -7.00
C ASN A 586 -7.65 -26.06 -7.96
N PHE A 587 -6.54 -25.59 -7.40
CA PHE A 587 -5.34 -25.20 -8.16
C PHE A 587 -4.21 -26.25 -8.11
N GLN A 588 -4.54 -27.53 -7.92
CA GLN A 588 -3.63 -28.68 -7.95
C GLN A 588 -2.39 -28.49 -7.05
N GLY A 589 -2.57 -27.90 -5.87
CA GLY A 589 -1.49 -27.66 -4.90
C GLY A 589 -0.62 -26.42 -5.19
N SER A 590 -0.93 -25.64 -6.22
CA SER A 590 -0.17 -24.41 -6.52
C SER A 590 -0.41 -23.33 -5.46
N MET A 591 0.53 -23.16 -4.54
CA MET A 591 0.46 -22.13 -3.49
C MET A 591 0.35 -20.71 -4.05
N PRO A 592 1.12 -20.29 -5.09
CA PRO A 592 0.99 -18.93 -5.62
C PRO A 592 -0.41 -18.67 -6.19
N MET A 593 -1.00 -19.66 -6.89
CA MET A 593 -2.36 -19.51 -7.41
C MET A 593 -3.40 -19.53 -6.31
N ALA A 594 -3.22 -20.36 -5.28
CA ALA A 594 -4.11 -20.40 -4.12
C ALA A 594 -4.10 -19.08 -3.35
N ALA A 595 -2.92 -18.50 -3.11
CA ALA A 595 -2.79 -17.19 -2.48
C ALA A 595 -3.45 -16.08 -3.31
N ALA A 596 -3.25 -16.08 -4.63
CA ALA A 596 -3.91 -15.12 -5.52
C ALA A 596 -5.44 -15.28 -5.52
N ALA A 597 -5.94 -16.50 -5.49
CA ALA A 597 -7.37 -16.78 -5.45
C ALA A 597 -8.01 -16.39 -4.12
N TYR A 598 -7.32 -16.60 -3.02
CA TYR A 598 -7.78 -16.18 -1.70
C TYR A 598 -8.01 -14.66 -1.62
N ASN A 599 -7.07 -13.88 -2.16
CA ASN A 599 -7.14 -12.42 -2.15
C ASN A 599 -8.06 -11.85 -3.24
N ALA A 600 -7.98 -12.35 -4.47
CA ALA A 600 -8.64 -11.74 -5.63
C ALA A 600 -9.86 -12.52 -6.16
N GLY A 601 -10.20 -13.65 -5.53
CA GLY A 601 -11.20 -14.58 -6.03
C GLY A 601 -10.65 -15.53 -7.11
N PRO A 602 -11.16 -16.75 -7.21
CA PRO A 602 -10.57 -17.83 -8.02
C PRO A 602 -10.62 -17.59 -9.54
N SER A 603 -11.57 -16.83 -10.02
CA SER A 603 -11.73 -16.55 -11.46
C SER A 603 -10.55 -15.77 -12.07
N ARG A 604 -9.87 -14.95 -11.28
CA ARG A 604 -8.74 -14.12 -11.74
C ARG A 604 -7.46 -14.93 -11.98
N PRO A 605 -6.92 -15.68 -11.02
CA PRO A 605 -5.74 -16.51 -11.27
C PRO A 605 -5.97 -17.57 -12.34
N ARG A 606 -7.20 -18.10 -12.52
CA ARG A 606 -7.55 -18.96 -13.68
C ARG A 606 -7.28 -18.27 -15.02
N LYS A 607 -7.60 -16.98 -15.13
CA LYS A 607 -7.29 -16.18 -16.33
C LYS A 607 -5.81 -15.85 -16.44
N TRP A 608 -5.16 -15.50 -15.31
CA TRP A 608 -3.77 -15.04 -15.30
C TRP A 608 -2.75 -16.17 -15.58
N ARG A 609 -3.13 -17.45 -15.40
CA ARG A 609 -2.28 -18.60 -15.72
C ARG A 609 -2.22 -18.96 -17.20
N ASN A 610 -3.11 -18.39 -18.02
CA ASN A 610 -3.13 -18.65 -19.47
C ASN A 610 -1.87 -18.05 -20.13
N GLY A 611 -1.41 -18.67 -21.23
CA GLY A 611 -0.19 -18.32 -21.94
C GLY A 611 0.95 -19.30 -21.65
N PRO A 612 2.22 -18.87 -21.65
CA PRO A 612 3.35 -19.78 -21.45
C PRO A 612 3.40 -20.34 -20.02
N VAL A 613 4.03 -21.50 -19.87
CA VAL A 613 4.39 -22.03 -18.55
C VAL A 613 5.53 -21.18 -17.99
N LEU A 614 5.32 -20.60 -16.82
CA LEU A 614 6.24 -19.66 -16.18
C LEU A 614 6.82 -20.23 -14.88
N GLU A 615 8.06 -19.87 -14.56
CA GLU A 615 8.53 -19.96 -13.17
C GLU A 615 7.54 -19.24 -12.25
N GLY A 616 7.24 -19.83 -11.09
CA GLY A 616 6.29 -19.22 -10.17
C GLY A 616 6.68 -17.81 -9.71
N ALA A 617 7.98 -17.49 -9.66
CA ALA A 617 8.48 -16.13 -9.36
C ALA A 617 8.12 -15.13 -10.48
N ILE A 618 8.25 -15.53 -11.75
CA ILE A 618 7.84 -14.70 -12.90
C ILE A 618 6.33 -14.52 -12.90
N TRP A 619 5.58 -15.61 -12.71
CA TRP A 619 4.12 -15.52 -12.67
C TRP A 619 3.64 -14.58 -11.56
N ALA A 620 4.21 -14.70 -10.34
CA ALA A 620 3.87 -13.82 -9.22
C ALA A 620 4.18 -12.35 -9.51
N GLU A 621 5.31 -12.05 -10.19
CA GLU A 621 5.67 -10.69 -10.61
C GLU A 621 4.71 -10.14 -11.67
N CYS A 622 4.19 -10.99 -12.55
CA CYS A 622 3.30 -10.60 -13.66
C CYS A 622 1.83 -10.50 -13.28
N ILE A 623 1.44 -10.72 -12.02
CA ILE A 623 0.06 -10.56 -11.56
C ILE A 623 -0.40 -9.11 -11.83
N PRO A 624 -1.50 -8.89 -12.58
CA PRO A 624 -1.92 -7.55 -13.00
C PRO A 624 -2.32 -6.63 -11.83
N PHE A 625 -2.96 -7.18 -10.82
CA PHE A 625 -3.42 -6.42 -9.66
C PHE A 625 -2.27 -6.22 -8.68
N THR A 626 -1.85 -4.98 -8.48
CA THR A 626 -0.72 -4.62 -7.58
C THR A 626 -0.92 -5.17 -6.17
N GLU A 627 -2.13 -5.02 -5.61
CA GLU A 627 -2.45 -5.55 -4.28
C GLU A 627 -2.25 -7.08 -4.23
N THR A 628 -2.81 -7.81 -5.20
CA THR A 628 -2.71 -9.28 -5.24
C THR A 628 -1.27 -9.73 -5.52
N ARG A 629 -0.55 -9.02 -6.38
CA ARG A 629 0.87 -9.28 -6.66
C ARG A 629 1.72 -9.19 -5.39
N ASP A 630 1.53 -8.12 -4.62
CA ASP A 630 2.24 -7.90 -3.35
C ASP A 630 1.78 -8.90 -2.28
N TYR A 631 0.50 -9.22 -2.25
CA TYR A 631 -0.07 -10.20 -1.34
C TYR A 631 0.55 -11.58 -1.55
N VAL A 632 0.57 -12.09 -2.78
CA VAL A 632 1.13 -13.41 -3.12
C VAL A 632 2.59 -13.50 -2.70
N LYS A 633 3.41 -12.48 -3.03
CA LYS A 633 4.81 -12.42 -2.65
C LYS A 633 4.99 -12.46 -1.13
N LYS A 634 4.22 -11.65 -0.40
CA LYS A 634 4.31 -11.58 1.07
C LYS A 634 3.84 -12.88 1.73
N VAL A 635 2.73 -13.45 1.28
CA VAL A 635 2.22 -14.72 1.83
C VAL A 635 3.26 -15.83 1.66
N LEU A 636 3.84 -15.99 0.46
CA LEU A 636 4.78 -17.08 0.19
C LEU A 636 6.12 -16.88 0.91
N ALA A 637 6.64 -15.66 0.98
CA ALA A 637 7.83 -15.35 1.78
C ALA A 637 7.60 -15.61 3.27
N ASN A 638 6.45 -15.18 3.81
CA ASN A 638 6.06 -15.46 5.18
C ASN A 638 5.90 -16.97 5.42
N THR A 639 5.25 -17.69 4.51
CA THR A 639 5.10 -19.16 4.58
C THR A 639 6.44 -19.85 4.69
N THR A 640 7.42 -19.45 3.87
CA THR A 640 8.78 -20.01 3.89
C THR A 640 9.45 -19.78 5.23
N MET A 641 9.35 -18.58 5.79
CA MET A 641 9.88 -18.29 7.13
C MET A 641 9.16 -19.06 8.24
N TYR A 642 7.81 -19.12 8.22
CA TYR A 642 7.08 -19.91 9.22
C TYR A 642 7.39 -21.40 9.11
N ALA A 643 7.63 -21.92 7.91
CA ALA A 643 8.09 -23.31 7.77
C ALA A 643 9.45 -23.52 8.42
N ALA A 644 10.40 -22.60 8.24
CA ALA A 644 11.70 -22.66 8.92
C ALA A 644 11.56 -22.55 10.46
N VAL A 645 10.68 -21.67 10.94
CA VAL A 645 10.41 -21.49 12.37
C VAL A 645 9.75 -22.72 13.01
N LEU A 646 8.78 -23.33 12.33
CA LEU A 646 8.01 -24.44 12.84
C LEU A 646 8.78 -25.77 12.81
N SER A 647 9.60 -25.99 11.78
CA SER A 647 10.37 -27.23 11.60
C SER A 647 11.78 -27.17 12.23
N GLY A 648 12.35 -25.97 12.36
CA GLY A 648 13.77 -25.78 12.68
C GLY A 648 14.72 -26.03 11.49
N GLU A 649 14.20 -26.40 10.31
CA GLU A 649 14.97 -26.82 9.15
C GLU A 649 14.98 -25.74 8.05
N PRO A 650 16.09 -25.63 7.28
CA PRO A 650 16.20 -24.71 6.15
C PRO A 650 15.14 -24.98 5.06
N GLN A 651 14.52 -23.95 4.55
CA GLN A 651 13.40 -24.00 3.61
C GLN A 651 13.73 -23.40 2.23
N SER A 652 12.92 -23.72 1.22
CA SER A 652 13.03 -23.16 -0.14
C SER A 652 11.75 -22.45 -0.53
N LEU A 653 11.87 -21.17 -0.94
CA LEU A 653 10.79 -20.42 -1.54
C LEU A 653 10.54 -20.89 -2.99
N LYS A 654 11.61 -21.14 -3.75
CA LYS A 654 11.48 -21.63 -5.14
C LYS A 654 10.70 -22.92 -5.24
N SER A 655 10.87 -23.86 -4.29
CA SER A 655 10.10 -25.11 -4.28
C SER A 655 8.61 -24.88 -4.06
N ARG A 656 8.22 -23.88 -3.26
CA ARG A 656 6.82 -23.49 -3.04
C ARG A 656 6.20 -22.76 -4.22
N LEU A 657 7.01 -21.98 -4.93
CA LEU A 657 6.59 -21.25 -6.11
C LEU A 657 6.31 -22.18 -7.30
N GLY A 658 7.14 -23.17 -7.52
CA GLY A 658 7.02 -24.13 -8.64
C GLY A 658 6.89 -23.44 -9.99
N GLN A 659 6.04 -24.00 -10.83
CA GLN A 659 5.68 -23.47 -12.15
C GLN A 659 4.17 -23.21 -12.21
N VAL A 660 3.78 -22.20 -12.99
CA VAL A 660 2.37 -21.86 -13.25
C VAL A 660 2.15 -21.76 -14.76
N GLY A 661 1.15 -22.45 -15.27
CA GLY A 661 0.80 -22.48 -16.69
C GLY A 661 -0.67 -22.84 -16.94
N PRO A 662 -1.06 -22.95 -18.20
CA PRO A 662 -2.42 -23.33 -18.59
C PRO A 662 -2.86 -24.64 -17.95
N HIS A 663 -4.16 -24.78 -17.73
CA HIS A 663 -4.72 -26.03 -17.26
C HIS A 663 -4.62 -27.09 -18.36
N VAL A 664 -3.87 -28.15 -18.11
CA VAL A 664 -3.95 -29.36 -18.94
C VAL A 664 -5.14 -30.14 -18.44
N SER A 665 -6.24 -30.14 -19.17
CA SER A 665 -7.40 -30.99 -18.87
C SER A 665 -7.01 -32.46 -19.07
N SER A 666 -6.47 -33.11 -18.04
CA SER A 666 -6.58 -34.54 -17.89
C SER A 666 -7.97 -34.79 -17.33
N LEU A 667 -8.70 -35.64 -18.02
CA LEU A 667 -10.02 -36.12 -17.67
C LEU A 667 -10.12 -36.36 -16.15
N ASP A 668 -11.24 -35.91 -15.51
CA ASP A 668 -11.71 -36.29 -14.17
C ASP A 668 -11.37 -35.43 -12.94
N THR A 669 -11.15 -34.14 -13.02
CA THR A 669 -11.38 -33.29 -11.83
C THR A 669 -12.46 -32.27 -12.14
N GLU A 670 -13.68 -32.46 -11.62
CA GLU A 670 -14.71 -31.40 -11.58
C GLU A 670 -14.10 -30.16 -10.89
N GLU A 671 -13.93 -29.06 -11.64
CA GLU A 671 -13.60 -27.79 -11.03
C GLU A 671 -14.71 -27.40 -10.05
N VAL A 672 -14.40 -27.40 -8.77
CA VAL A 672 -15.34 -26.93 -7.76
C VAL A 672 -15.66 -25.48 -8.02
N ASP A 673 -16.94 -25.14 -8.15
CA ASP A 673 -17.41 -23.77 -8.27
C ASP A 673 -17.16 -23.05 -6.94
N LEU A 674 -16.05 -22.31 -6.87
CA LEU A 674 -15.62 -21.53 -5.71
C LEU A 674 -16.23 -20.12 -5.77
N PRO A 675 -16.66 -19.54 -4.62
CA PRO A 675 -17.32 -18.24 -4.56
C PRO A 675 -16.40 -17.06 -4.88
#